data_617552241635a87a2a402efc7c3d1624
#
_entry.id   617552241635a87a2a402efc7c3d1624
#
_cell.length_a   1.000
_cell.length_b   1.000
_cell.length_c   1.000
_cell.angle_alpha   90.00
_cell.angle_beta   90.00
_cell.angle_gamma   90.00
#
_symmetry.space_group_name_H-M   'P 1'
#
loop_
_entity.id
_entity.type
_entity.pdbx_description
1 polymer ?
#
loop_
_entity_poly.entity_id
_entity_poly.type
_entity_poly.pdbx_seq_one_letter_code
_entity_poly.pdbx_strand_id
1 'polypeptide(L)'
;VTRKTPIARYRNIGICAHVDAGKTTTTERVLFYTGLSHKIGEVHDGAATTDWMVQEQERGITITSAAVTTFWKGMAAQFDEHRINVIDTPGHVDFTIEVERSLRVLDGAVVVLCGSSGVQPQTETVWRQANKYEVPRIVFVNKMDRTGANYLRVVEQLKTRLGANPVPLQMTIGSEDQFKGVVDLVKMQAVIWNEADQGMTFEYTAIPADLQEVCDKLREQLIEAAAESSEELMNKYLDGEELTELEIKAGIRARTLANEIIPVIGGSAFKNKGVQAMLDAVIEYLPAPTEVKAIEGVLEDGETVAVREANDDQPFSALAFKIATDPFVGTLTFFRVYSGKLNSGDTVYNPVKGKKERVGRMVQMHANQRNEIKEVLAGDIAAGIGFKDVTTGDTLCDMENVITLERMDFPEPVIHVAVEPKTKADQEKMGVALSKLAQEDPSFRVKTDEETGQTIIGGMGELHLDIIVDRMRREFNVEANIGKPQVAYREAIRNKCEIEGKFVRQSGGRGQYGHCWIRFEPGADANAEGLEFVNEVVGGVVPKEYIPAIQKGIAEQMQNGVLAGYPLLGLKASVFDGSYHDVDSSEMAFKIAASMATKRLAQQGGAVLLEPVMKVEVVTPEENMGDVVGDLNRRRGMILGMDEGPMGKIVNAEVPLAEMFGYATSLRSATQGRATYTMEFLKYFEAPRNVAEEVMAKSKVRDVE
;
A
#
# COMPACT_ATOMS: atom_id res chain seq x y z
N VAL A 1 -3.04 24.73 26.24
CA VAL A 1 -4.05 25.04 25.22
C VAL A 1 -5.00 23.86 25.13
N THR A 2 -6.28 24.14 25.40
CA THR A 2 -7.33 23.13 25.38
C THR A 2 -7.64 22.76 23.91
N ARG A 3 -7.72 21.47 23.58
CA ARG A 3 -8.14 21.03 22.25
C ARG A 3 -9.52 21.61 21.89
N LYS A 4 -9.68 22.07 20.67
CA LYS A 4 -11.01 22.50 20.17
C LYS A 4 -11.94 21.31 20.03
N THR A 5 -11.43 20.18 19.53
CA THR A 5 -12.14 18.91 19.41
C THR A 5 -11.44 17.89 20.30
N PRO A 6 -12.11 17.24 21.26
CA PRO A 6 -11.52 16.16 22.04
C PRO A 6 -11.06 15.01 21.14
N ILE A 7 -9.95 14.36 21.51
CA ILE A 7 -9.37 13.28 20.70
C ILE A 7 -10.36 12.11 20.50
N ALA A 8 -11.26 11.88 21.45
CA ALA A 8 -12.32 10.86 21.33
C ALA A 8 -13.26 11.12 20.13
N ARG A 9 -13.31 12.35 19.63
CA ARG A 9 -14.13 12.74 18.48
C ARG A 9 -13.33 12.88 17.19
N TYR A 10 -12.09 12.41 17.16
CA TYR A 10 -11.29 12.31 15.93
C TYR A 10 -11.56 10.97 15.25
N ARG A 11 -11.60 11.00 13.93
CA ARG A 11 -11.67 9.80 13.08
C ARG A 11 -10.68 9.94 11.95
N ASN A 12 -9.67 9.10 11.91
CA ASN A 12 -8.70 9.04 10.82
C ASN A 12 -9.09 7.85 9.94
N ILE A 13 -9.77 8.13 8.85
CA ILE A 13 -10.34 7.11 7.98
C ILE A 13 -9.78 7.16 6.58
N GLY A 14 -9.70 6.00 5.93
CA GLY A 14 -9.45 5.89 4.52
C GLY A 14 -10.69 5.43 3.77
N ILE A 15 -10.84 5.90 2.55
CA ILE A 15 -11.85 5.39 1.63
C ILE A 15 -11.13 4.53 0.62
N CYS A 16 -11.40 3.23 0.66
CA CYS A 16 -10.74 2.21 -0.17
C CYS A 16 -11.76 1.61 -1.13
N ALA A 17 -11.35 1.39 -2.37
CA ALA A 17 -12.26 0.81 -3.36
C ALA A 17 -11.45 0.24 -4.53
N HIS A 18 -12.07 -0.69 -5.27
CA HIS A 18 -11.58 -1.04 -6.59
C HIS A 18 -11.92 0.05 -7.61
N VAL A 19 -11.30 0.01 -8.77
CA VAL A 19 -11.59 0.93 -9.88
C VAL A 19 -13.09 0.84 -10.24
N ASP A 20 -13.71 1.96 -10.50
CA ASP A 20 -15.14 2.10 -10.86
C ASP A 20 -16.15 1.77 -9.75
N ALA A 21 -15.74 1.59 -8.51
CA ALA A 21 -16.68 1.44 -7.39
C ALA A 21 -17.32 2.76 -6.95
N GLY A 22 -16.81 3.88 -7.44
CA GLY A 22 -17.33 5.21 -7.09
C GLY A 22 -16.64 5.84 -5.88
N LYS A 23 -15.37 5.51 -5.68
CA LYS A 23 -14.56 6.06 -4.57
C LYS A 23 -14.49 7.58 -4.63
N THR A 24 -14.11 8.14 -5.77
CA THR A 24 -13.97 9.59 -5.94
C THR A 24 -15.30 10.30 -5.75
N THR A 25 -16.38 9.79 -6.34
CA THR A 25 -17.72 10.35 -6.15
C THR A 25 -18.12 10.32 -4.69
N THR A 26 -17.85 9.21 -3.99
CA THR A 26 -18.16 9.08 -2.56
C THR A 26 -17.39 10.11 -1.74
N THR A 27 -16.12 10.30 -2.02
CA THR A 27 -15.29 11.31 -1.33
C THR A 27 -15.79 12.72 -1.60
N GLU A 28 -16.18 13.03 -2.84
CA GLU A 28 -16.74 14.33 -3.20
C GLU A 28 -18.06 14.60 -2.47
N ARG A 29 -18.92 13.61 -2.31
CA ARG A 29 -20.17 13.75 -1.54
C ARG A 29 -19.90 13.96 -0.05
N VAL A 30 -18.88 13.28 0.49
CA VAL A 30 -18.44 13.52 1.87
C VAL A 30 -18.04 14.98 2.04
N LEU A 31 -17.23 15.54 1.14
CA LEU A 31 -16.82 16.93 1.19
C LEU A 31 -17.99 17.88 1.03
N PHE A 32 -18.94 17.57 0.17
CA PHE A 32 -20.14 18.38 -0.05
C PHE A 32 -21.00 18.45 1.22
N TYR A 33 -21.32 17.31 1.84
CA TYR A 33 -22.16 17.28 3.03
C TYR A 33 -21.49 17.86 4.27
N THR A 34 -20.18 17.82 4.33
CA THR A 34 -19.43 18.44 5.44
C THR A 34 -19.19 19.94 5.23
N GLY A 35 -19.66 20.51 4.10
CA GLY A 35 -19.57 21.94 3.82
C GLY A 35 -18.23 22.42 3.27
N LEU A 36 -17.33 21.52 2.90
CA LEU A 36 -16.03 21.88 2.34
C LEU A 36 -16.06 22.04 0.80
N SER A 37 -17.03 21.42 0.12
CA SER A 37 -17.21 21.56 -1.32
C SER A 37 -18.51 22.30 -1.64
N HIS A 38 -18.44 23.33 -2.47
CA HIS A 38 -19.63 24.10 -2.90
C HIS A 38 -20.28 23.52 -4.15
N LYS A 39 -19.59 22.63 -4.83
CA LYS A 39 -20.07 21.95 -6.02
C LYS A 39 -19.80 20.46 -5.90
N ILE A 40 -20.76 19.67 -6.34
CA ILE A 40 -20.56 18.23 -6.44
C ILE A 40 -19.72 17.97 -7.70
N GLY A 41 -18.50 17.44 -7.53
CA GLY A 41 -17.64 17.04 -8.64
C GLY A 41 -18.12 15.75 -9.26
N GLU A 42 -18.02 15.65 -10.57
CA GLU A 42 -18.32 14.43 -11.31
C GLU A 42 -17.04 13.86 -11.90
N VAL A 43 -16.82 12.55 -11.73
CA VAL A 43 -15.63 11.87 -12.24
C VAL A 43 -15.51 12.02 -13.76
N HIS A 44 -16.64 11.97 -14.46
CA HIS A 44 -16.68 12.08 -15.92
C HIS A 44 -16.31 13.46 -16.44
N ASP A 45 -16.55 14.47 -15.62
CA ASP A 45 -16.21 15.86 -15.98
C ASP A 45 -14.80 16.27 -15.54
N GLY A 46 -14.07 15.38 -14.89
CA GLY A 46 -12.74 15.68 -14.36
C GLY A 46 -12.72 16.75 -13.29
N ALA A 47 -13.86 16.99 -12.64
CA ALA A 47 -14.06 18.08 -11.68
C ALA A 47 -13.98 17.64 -10.20
N ALA A 48 -13.58 16.41 -9.94
CA ALA A 48 -13.45 15.87 -8.60
C ALA A 48 -12.38 16.61 -7.80
N THR A 49 -12.70 17.03 -6.57
CA THR A 49 -11.80 17.84 -5.75
C THR A 49 -10.62 17.05 -5.15
N THR A 50 -10.75 15.74 -5.02
CA THR A 50 -9.68 14.87 -4.54
C THR A 50 -8.73 14.40 -5.65
N ASP A 51 -9.18 14.42 -6.89
CA ASP A 51 -8.39 14.03 -8.05
C ASP A 51 -7.67 15.26 -8.62
N TRP A 52 -6.65 15.70 -7.91
CA TRP A 52 -5.90 16.92 -8.24
C TRP A 52 -4.80 16.73 -9.27
N MET A 53 -4.50 15.48 -9.62
CA MET A 53 -3.61 15.18 -10.74
C MET A 53 -4.43 14.98 -12.01
N VAL A 54 -3.94 15.54 -13.13
CA VAL A 54 -4.63 15.44 -14.42
C VAL A 54 -4.87 13.98 -14.85
N GLN A 55 -3.90 13.08 -14.59
CA GLN A 55 -4.04 11.67 -14.92
C GLN A 55 -5.17 11.00 -14.14
N GLU A 56 -5.36 11.35 -12.88
CA GLU A 56 -6.45 10.82 -12.06
C GLU A 56 -7.80 11.24 -12.63
N GLN A 57 -7.93 12.53 -12.98
CA GLN A 57 -9.15 13.09 -13.56
C GLN A 57 -9.46 12.47 -14.93
N GLU A 58 -8.46 12.37 -15.81
CA GLU A 58 -8.65 11.81 -17.16
C GLU A 58 -8.97 10.33 -17.16
N ARG A 59 -8.42 9.57 -16.21
CA ARG A 59 -8.60 8.12 -16.14
C ARG A 59 -9.71 7.68 -15.19
N GLY A 60 -10.22 8.61 -14.37
CA GLY A 60 -11.20 8.31 -13.33
C GLY A 60 -10.66 7.41 -12.23
N ILE A 61 -9.36 7.43 -12.00
CA ILE A 61 -8.66 6.65 -10.95
C ILE A 61 -7.87 7.58 -10.05
N THR A 62 -7.75 7.22 -8.78
CA THR A 62 -6.89 7.92 -7.82
C THR A 62 -5.48 7.34 -7.89
N ILE A 63 -4.51 8.15 -8.31
CA ILE A 63 -3.10 7.73 -8.46
C ILE A 63 -2.34 7.87 -7.15
N THR A 64 -2.59 8.95 -6.42
CA THR A 64 -1.95 9.23 -5.14
C THR A 64 -2.97 9.47 -4.05
N SER A 65 -2.56 9.28 -2.79
CA SER A 65 -3.42 9.55 -1.64
C SER A 65 -3.48 11.05 -1.35
N ALA A 66 -4.68 11.57 -1.12
CA ALA A 66 -4.91 12.92 -0.63
C ALA A 66 -5.48 12.83 0.80
N ALA A 67 -5.04 13.73 1.68
CA ALA A 67 -5.54 13.80 3.04
C ALA A 67 -6.35 15.10 3.20
N VAL A 68 -7.60 14.98 3.62
CA VAL A 68 -8.54 16.10 3.75
C VAL A 68 -9.16 16.07 5.15
N THR A 69 -9.17 17.21 5.82
CA THR A 69 -9.81 17.39 7.12
C THR A 69 -11.22 17.90 6.95
N THR A 70 -12.18 17.24 7.57
CA THR A 70 -13.59 17.63 7.55
C THR A 70 -14.22 17.53 8.95
N PHE A 71 -15.48 18.03 9.07
CA PHE A 71 -16.23 18.02 10.32
C PHE A 71 -17.65 17.52 10.09
N TRP A 72 -18.16 16.72 11.01
CA TRP A 72 -19.52 16.17 10.90
C TRP A 72 -20.19 16.11 12.26
N LYS A 73 -21.48 16.45 12.30
CA LYS A 73 -22.33 16.43 13.51
C LYS A 73 -23.46 15.40 13.46
N GLY A 74 -23.52 14.65 12.38
CA GLY A 74 -24.61 13.71 12.15
C GLY A 74 -25.66 14.24 11.16
N MET A 75 -26.34 13.32 10.53
CA MET A 75 -27.39 13.55 9.54
C MET A 75 -28.55 14.35 10.14
N ALA A 76 -28.89 14.13 11.41
CA ALA A 76 -29.87 14.85 12.18
C ALA A 76 -29.27 15.78 13.26
N ALA A 77 -27.99 16.15 13.11
CA ALA A 77 -27.23 16.93 14.08
C ALA A 77 -27.25 16.32 15.51
N GLN A 78 -27.31 15.01 15.60
CA GLN A 78 -27.45 14.27 16.86
C GLN A 78 -26.13 14.08 17.61
N PHE A 79 -24.98 14.34 16.97
CA PHE A 79 -23.65 14.23 17.58
C PHE A 79 -23.05 15.60 17.88
N ASP A 80 -22.13 15.62 18.85
CA ASP A 80 -21.19 16.73 18.94
C ASP A 80 -20.27 16.70 17.71
N GLU A 81 -19.66 17.84 17.38
CA GLU A 81 -18.80 17.95 16.21
C GLU A 81 -17.64 16.99 16.28
N HIS A 82 -17.52 16.12 15.29
CA HIS A 82 -16.43 15.19 15.08
C HIS A 82 -15.49 15.72 13.99
N ARG A 83 -14.19 15.53 14.22
CA ARG A 83 -13.16 15.86 13.25
C ARG A 83 -12.79 14.59 12.47
N ILE A 84 -13.01 14.61 11.18
CA ILE A 84 -12.77 13.46 10.31
C ILE A 84 -11.66 13.81 9.33
N ASN A 85 -10.54 13.11 9.43
CA ASN A 85 -9.47 13.15 8.43
C ASN A 85 -9.70 12.02 7.44
N VAL A 86 -9.88 12.37 6.18
CA VAL A 86 -10.16 11.41 5.11
C VAL A 86 -8.92 11.26 4.25
N ILE A 87 -8.46 10.03 4.09
CA ILE A 87 -7.37 9.69 3.17
C ILE A 87 -7.97 8.89 2.04
N ASP A 88 -7.88 9.42 0.82
CA ASP A 88 -8.35 8.75 -0.37
C ASP A 88 -7.23 7.88 -0.93
N THR A 89 -7.48 6.60 -1.10
CA THR A 89 -6.47 5.62 -1.52
C THR A 89 -6.66 5.20 -2.97
N PRO A 90 -5.58 4.98 -3.74
CA PRO A 90 -5.72 4.52 -5.11
C PRO A 90 -6.30 3.11 -5.18
N GLY A 91 -7.09 2.82 -6.20
CA GLY A 91 -7.71 1.51 -6.40
C GLY A 91 -7.03 0.64 -7.45
N HIS A 92 -6.03 1.15 -8.17
CA HIS A 92 -5.36 0.43 -9.24
C HIS A 92 -4.27 -0.51 -8.71
N VAL A 93 -4.07 -1.66 -9.35
CA VAL A 93 -3.12 -2.70 -8.93
C VAL A 93 -1.68 -2.23 -8.89
N ASP A 94 -1.25 -1.44 -9.87
CA ASP A 94 0.12 -0.91 -9.92
C ASP A 94 0.44 0.03 -8.75
N PHE A 95 -0.60 0.46 -8.01
CA PHE A 95 -0.47 1.36 -6.85
C PHE A 95 -0.79 0.66 -5.52
N THR A 96 -0.66 -0.65 -5.44
CA THR A 96 -0.88 -1.43 -4.20
C THR A 96 -0.07 -0.87 -3.03
N ILE A 97 1.13 -0.40 -3.29
CA ILE A 97 1.99 0.20 -2.27
C ILE A 97 1.43 1.52 -1.72
N GLU A 98 0.76 2.31 -2.56
CA GLU A 98 0.09 3.54 -2.11
C GLU A 98 -1.06 3.21 -1.15
N VAL A 99 -1.80 2.15 -1.44
CA VAL A 99 -2.85 1.64 -0.55
C VAL A 99 -2.24 1.18 0.77
N GLU A 100 -1.15 0.43 0.74
CA GLU A 100 -0.45 -0.04 1.93
C GLU A 100 0.06 1.11 2.80
N ARG A 101 0.67 2.14 2.18
CA ARG A 101 1.10 3.35 2.88
C ARG A 101 -0.05 4.03 3.60
N SER A 102 -1.18 4.18 2.92
CA SER A 102 -2.36 4.83 3.49
C SER A 102 -2.93 4.02 4.64
N LEU A 103 -3.10 2.70 4.46
CA LEU A 103 -3.63 1.81 5.50
C LEU A 103 -2.78 1.81 6.77
N ARG A 104 -1.48 2.03 6.65
CA ARG A 104 -0.56 2.05 7.79
C ARG A 104 -0.87 3.16 8.80
N VAL A 105 -1.42 4.27 8.34
CA VAL A 105 -1.72 5.45 9.18
C VAL A 105 -3.19 5.64 9.50
N LEU A 106 -4.06 4.74 9.02
CA LEU A 106 -5.50 4.79 9.28
C LEU A 106 -5.85 4.16 10.62
N ASP A 107 -6.87 4.69 11.27
CA ASP A 107 -7.50 4.06 12.42
C ASP A 107 -8.69 3.22 12.01
N GLY A 108 -9.36 3.59 10.94
CA GLY A 108 -10.48 2.86 10.37
C GLY A 108 -10.60 3.08 8.88
N ALA A 109 -11.36 2.24 8.20
CA ALA A 109 -11.55 2.33 6.75
C ALA A 109 -13.01 2.17 6.35
N VAL A 110 -13.39 2.87 5.29
CA VAL A 110 -14.62 2.65 4.55
C VAL A 110 -14.26 1.96 3.25
N VAL A 111 -14.71 0.74 3.06
CA VAL A 111 -14.51 0.00 1.82
C VAL A 111 -15.74 0.18 0.95
N VAL A 112 -15.56 0.82 -0.20
CA VAL A 112 -16.65 1.09 -1.14
C VAL A 112 -16.67 -0.03 -2.17
N LEU A 113 -17.80 -0.72 -2.28
CA LEU A 113 -18.04 -1.77 -3.26
C LEU A 113 -19.15 -1.34 -4.23
N CYS A 114 -19.06 -1.80 -5.46
CA CYS A 114 -20.12 -1.58 -6.44
C CYS A 114 -21.24 -2.61 -6.24
N GLY A 115 -22.47 -2.16 -6.15
CA GLY A 115 -23.64 -3.03 -5.97
C GLY A 115 -23.86 -4.01 -7.12
N SER A 116 -23.43 -3.69 -8.32
CA SER A 116 -23.52 -4.58 -9.50
C SER A 116 -22.29 -5.47 -9.66
N SER A 117 -21.09 -4.92 -9.51
CA SER A 117 -19.81 -5.65 -9.66
C SER A 117 -19.45 -6.49 -8.44
N GLY A 118 -19.84 -6.05 -7.25
CA GLY A 118 -19.54 -6.72 -5.99
C GLY A 118 -18.07 -6.72 -5.62
N VAL A 119 -17.61 -7.82 -5.02
CA VAL A 119 -16.23 -8.00 -4.62
C VAL A 119 -15.38 -8.28 -5.86
N GLN A 120 -14.38 -7.45 -6.08
CA GLN A 120 -13.46 -7.56 -7.22
C GLN A 120 -12.06 -8.02 -6.74
N PRO A 121 -11.18 -8.47 -7.66
CA PRO A 121 -9.81 -8.86 -7.29
C PRO A 121 -9.04 -7.81 -6.52
N GLN A 122 -9.15 -6.55 -6.92
CA GLN A 122 -8.52 -5.43 -6.21
C GLN A 122 -9.05 -5.27 -4.79
N THR A 123 -10.33 -5.56 -4.58
CA THR A 123 -10.93 -5.59 -3.25
C THR A 123 -10.25 -6.62 -2.35
N GLU A 124 -9.94 -7.80 -2.88
CA GLU A 124 -9.27 -8.86 -2.11
C GLU A 124 -7.87 -8.42 -1.65
N THR A 125 -7.13 -7.74 -2.51
CA THR A 125 -5.81 -7.22 -2.18
C THR A 125 -5.87 -6.17 -1.07
N VAL A 126 -6.74 -5.18 -1.21
CA VAL A 126 -6.96 -4.14 -0.20
C VAL A 126 -7.44 -4.76 1.12
N TRP A 127 -8.32 -5.74 1.04
CA TRP A 127 -8.87 -6.43 2.21
C TRP A 127 -7.80 -7.19 2.99
N ARG A 128 -6.91 -7.90 2.30
CA ARG A 128 -5.77 -8.59 2.93
C ARG A 128 -4.84 -7.61 3.63
N GLN A 129 -4.57 -6.46 3.01
CA GLN A 129 -3.75 -5.42 3.63
C GLN A 129 -4.42 -4.82 4.86
N ALA A 130 -5.72 -4.59 4.82
CA ALA A 130 -6.48 -4.11 5.97
C ALA A 130 -6.48 -5.13 7.10
N ASN A 131 -6.53 -6.43 6.80
CA ASN A 131 -6.38 -7.49 7.79
C ASN A 131 -4.97 -7.50 8.40
N LYS A 132 -3.94 -7.32 7.57
CA LYS A 132 -2.54 -7.28 8.02
C LYS A 132 -2.31 -6.19 9.08
N TYR A 133 -2.89 -5.02 8.88
CA TYR A 133 -2.75 -3.89 9.80
C TYR A 133 -3.88 -3.80 10.83
N GLU A 134 -4.75 -4.80 10.88
CA GLU A 134 -5.87 -4.88 11.83
C GLU A 134 -6.74 -3.60 11.83
N VAL A 135 -7.03 -3.08 10.64
CA VAL A 135 -7.83 -1.86 10.48
C VAL A 135 -9.31 -2.19 10.59
N PRO A 136 -10.03 -1.68 11.61
CA PRO A 136 -11.48 -1.79 11.65
C PRO A 136 -12.12 -1.12 10.45
N ARG A 137 -13.17 -1.72 9.91
CA ARG A 137 -13.77 -1.23 8.66
C ARG A 137 -15.26 -1.40 8.62
N ILE A 138 -15.89 -0.53 7.82
CA ILE A 138 -17.28 -0.65 7.39
C ILE A 138 -17.30 -0.77 5.87
N VAL A 139 -18.34 -1.39 5.33
CA VAL A 139 -18.52 -1.54 3.88
C VAL A 139 -19.69 -0.69 3.43
N PHE A 140 -19.47 0.13 2.41
CA PHE A 140 -20.50 0.91 1.75
C PHE A 140 -20.74 0.32 0.35
N VAL A 141 -21.92 -0.30 0.16
CA VAL A 141 -22.33 -0.85 -1.14
C VAL A 141 -22.91 0.28 -1.96
N ASN A 142 -22.09 0.82 -2.84
CA ASN A 142 -22.40 1.99 -3.66
C ASN A 142 -23.03 1.58 -5.00
N LYS A 143 -23.49 2.57 -5.74
CA LYS A 143 -24.07 2.39 -7.07
C LYS A 143 -25.27 1.43 -7.10
N MET A 144 -26.09 1.50 -6.07
CA MET A 144 -27.33 0.70 -6.01
C MET A 144 -28.36 1.12 -7.08
N ASP A 145 -28.17 2.27 -7.71
CA ASP A 145 -28.95 2.76 -8.84
C ASP A 145 -28.55 2.14 -10.19
N ARG A 146 -27.44 1.41 -10.22
CA ARG A 146 -26.92 0.83 -11.46
C ARG A 146 -27.61 -0.49 -11.81
N THR A 147 -27.73 -0.78 -13.12
CA THR A 147 -28.30 -2.04 -13.62
C THR A 147 -27.54 -3.25 -13.08
N GLY A 148 -28.26 -4.23 -12.54
CA GLY A 148 -27.69 -5.44 -11.94
C GLY A 148 -27.28 -5.28 -10.48
N ALA A 149 -27.55 -4.15 -9.84
CA ALA A 149 -27.24 -3.93 -8.43
C ALA A 149 -28.05 -4.86 -7.52
N ASN A 150 -27.37 -5.52 -6.59
CA ASN A 150 -27.99 -6.42 -5.61
C ASN A 150 -27.20 -6.37 -4.30
N TYR A 151 -27.76 -5.71 -3.30
CA TYR A 151 -27.15 -5.49 -1.99
C TYR A 151 -26.84 -6.80 -1.26
N LEU A 152 -27.82 -7.69 -1.15
CA LEU A 152 -27.66 -8.96 -0.41
C LEU A 152 -26.63 -9.90 -1.07
N ARG A 153 -26.55 -9.87 -2.38
CA ARG A 153 -25.51 -10.62 -3.11
C ARG A 153 -24.12 -10.16 -2.72
N VAL A 154 -23.89 -8.84 -2.63
CA VAL A 154 -22.60 -8.27 -2.22
C VAL A 154 -22.27 -8.64 -0.78
N VAL A 155 -23.26 -8.60 0.12
CA VAL A 155 -23.11 -9.04 1.51
C VAL A 155 -22.65 -10.50 1.57
N GLU A 156 -23.26 -11.38 0.78
CA GLU A 156 -22.89 -12.80 0.71
C GLU A 156 -21.48 -12.98 0.15
N GLN A 157 -21.07 -12.19 -0.82
CA GLN A 157 -19.71 -12.23 -1.37
C GLN A 157 -18.64 -11.83 -0.35
N LEU A 158 -18.96 -10.96 0.59
CA LEU A 158 -18.05 -10.64 1.69
C LEU A 158 -17.73 -11.89 2.52
N LYS A 159 -18.69 -12.77 2.73
CA LYS A 159 -18.48 -14.06 3.41
C LYS A 159 -17.70 -15.04 2.55
N THR A 160 -18.15 -15.27 1.34
CA THR A 160 -17.67 -16.35 0.47
C THR A 160 -16.31 -16.06 -0.13
N ARG A 161 -16.06 -14.82 -0.52
CA ARG A 161 -14.80 -14.43 -1.20
C ARG A 161 -13.75 -13.85 -0.26
N LEU A 162 -14.15 -13.13 0.79
CA LEU A 162 -13.21 -12.46 1.70
C LEU A 162 -13.10 -13.15 3.07
N GLY A 163 -13.95 -14.12 3.34
CA GLY A 163 -13.98 -14.77 4.65
C GLY A 163 -14.36 -13.84 5.80
N ALA A 164 -15.04 -12.74 5.47
CA ALA A 164 -15.47 -11.75 6.45
C ALA A 164 -16.76 -12.18 7.17
N ASN A 165 -17.07 -11.50 8.26
CA ASN A 165 -18.34 -11.64 8.98
C ASN A 165 -19.18 -10.37 8.83
N PRO A 166 -19.87 -10.18 7.70
CA PRO A 166 -20.64 -8.97 7.46
C PRO A 166 -21.91 -8.94 8.29
N VAL A 167 -22.22 -7.77 8.83
CA VAL A 167 -23.45 -7.52 9.58
C VAL A 167 -24.15 -6.32 8.93
N PRO A 168 -25.23 -6.55 8.16
CA PRO A 168 -25.97 -5.45 7.58
C PRO A 168 -26.60 -4.55 8.66
N LEU A 169 -26.34 -3.26 8.57
CA LEU A 169 -27.00 -2.24 9.40
C LEU A 169 -28.23 -1.68 8.72
N GLN A 170 -28.34 -1.92 7.42
CA GLN A 170 -29.38 -1.40 6.56
C GLN A 170 -29.83 -2.45 5.57
N MET A 171 -31.05 -2.29 5.06
CA MET A 171 -31.53 -2.97 3.86
C MET A 171 -31.88 -1.92 2.82
N THR A 172 -31.46 -2.09 1.59
CA THR A 172 -31.77 -1.14 0.52
C THR A 172 -33.25 -1.24 0.09
N ILE A 173 -33.84 -0.10 -0.22
CA ILE A 173 -35.21 -0.01 -0.72
C ILE A 173 -35.16 0.10 -2.24
N GLY A 174 -35.44 -1.01 -2.92
CA GLY A 174 -35.31 -1.11 -4.36
C GLY A 174 -33.89 -1.25 -4.85
N SER A 175 -33.73 -1.36 -6.16
CA SER A 175 -32.46 -1.40 -6.84
C SER A 175 -32.62 -0.80 -8.24
N GLU A 176 -31.49 -0.49 -8.89
CA GLU A 176 -31.49 0.15 -10.19
C GLU A 176 -32.22 1.49 -10.16
N ASP A 177 -33.02 1.80 -11.17
CA ASP A 177 -33.83 3.03 -11.22
C ASP A 177 -34.95 3.08 -10.16
N GLN A 178 -35.24 1.96 -9.49
CA GLN A 178 -36.18 1.89 -8.37
C GLN A 178 -35.52 2.12 -6.99
N PHE A 179 -34.24 2.37 -6.92
CA PHE A 179 -33.56 2.64 -5.67
C PHE A 179 -34.03 3.96 -5.06
N LYS A 180 -34.61 3.90 -3.88
CA LYS A 180 -35.25 5.05 -3.20
C LYS A 180 -34.54 5.52 -1.94
N GLY A 181 -33.97 4.58 -1.20
CA GLY A 181 -33.38 4.84 0.09
C GLY A 181 -33.02 3.54 0.79
N VAL A 182 -32.98 3.58 2.12
CA VAL A 182 -32.59 2.41 2.93
C VAL A 182 -33.54 2.25 4.13
N VAL A 183 -33.60 1.04 4.66
CA VAL A 183 -34.20 0.77 5.96
C VAL A 183 -33.08 0.74 6.99
N ASP A 184 -33.17 1.58 8.00
CA ASP A 184 -32.29 1.56 9.15
C ASP A 184 -32.71 0.41 10.08
N LEU A 185 -31.94 -0.67 10.12
CA LEU A 185 -32.27 -1.87 10.88
C LEU A 185 -32.14 -1.68 12.41
N VAL A 186 -31.37 -0.66 12.83
CA VAL A 186 -31.30 -0.32 14.27
C VAL A 186 -32.57 0.35 14.74
N LYS A 187 -33.10 1.27 13.94
CA LYS A 187 -34.35 2.02 14.23
C LYS A 187 -35.61 1.32 13.74
N MET A 188 -35.47 0.42 12.78
CA MET A 188 -36.60 -0.20 12.05
C MET A 188 -37.50 0.82 11.40
N GLN A 189 -36.93 1.76 10.71
CA GLN A 189 -37.59 2.78 9.93
C GLN A 189 -36.90 2.95 8.57
N ALA A 190 -37.66 3.27 7.55
CA ALA A 190 -37.14 3.63 6.25
C ALA A 190 -36.61 5.06 6.28
N VAL A 191 -35.50 5.30 5.60
CA VAL A 191 -34.87 6.62 5.43
C VAL A 191 -34.91 6.97 3.95
N ILE A 192 -35.61 8.05 3.62
CA ILE A 192 -35.74 8.56 2.25
C ILE A 192 -35.13 9.95 2.17
N TRP A 193 -34.11 10.11 1.35
CA TRP A 193 -33.47 11.40 1.11
C TRP A 193 -34.19 12.18 0.03
N ASN A 194 -34.29 13.49 0.22
CA ASN A 194 -34.99 14.38 -0.71
C ASN A 194 -34.12 14.64 -1.95
N GLU A 195 -34.59 14.24 -3.12
CA GLU A 195 -33.90 14.47 -4.39
C GLU A 195 -33.81 15.94 -4.80
N ALA A 196 -34.83 16.74 -4.42
CA ALA A 196 -34.92 18.14 -4.81
C ALA A 196 -33.80 19.01 -4.20
N ASP A 197 -33.29 18.68 -3.04
CA ASP A 197 -32.21 19.39 -2.36
C ASP A 197 -30.90 18.61 -2.32
N GLN A 198 -30.72 17.69 -3.24
CA GLN A 198 -29.48 16.86 -3.35
C GLN A 198 -29.24 16.01 -2.10
N GLY A 199 -30.29 15.54 -1.45
CA GLY A 199 -30.19 14.69 -0.28
C GLY A 199 -29.85 15.41 1.02
N MET A 200 -29.90 16.74 1.05
CA MET A 200 -29.63 17.51 2.28
C MET A 200 -30.63 17.27 3.37
N THR A 201 -31.88 17.02 3.01
CA THR A 201 -32.95 16.66 3.94
C THR A 201 -33.41 15.23 3.71
N PHE A 202 -33.99 14.64 4.75
CA PHE A 202 -34.48 13.27 4.71
C PHE A 202 -35.68 13.14 5.62
N GLU A 203 -36.44 12.04 5.45
CA GLU A 203 -37.54 11.71 6.31
C GLU A 203 -37.52 10.23 6.72
N TYR A 204 -38.02 9.94 7.91
CA TYR A 204 -38.27 8.57 8.36
C TYR A 204 -39.70 8.18 8.00
N THR A 205 -39.85 7.02 7.36
CA THR A 205 -41.14 6.47 6.98
C THR A 205 -41.25 5.01 7.45
N ALA A 206 -42.47 4.45 7.32
CA ALA A 206 -42.68 3.04 7.62
C ALA A 206 -41.93 2.15 6.64
N ILE A 207 -41.49 0.98 7.09
CA ILE A 207 -40.84 -0.02 6.24
C ILE A 207 -41.84 -0.48 5.17
N PRO A 208 -41.44 -0.50 3.87
CA PRO A 208 -42.28 -1.07 2.83
C PRO A 208 -42.71 -2.50 3.16
N ALA A 209 -43.99 -2.83 2.92
CA ALA A 209 -44.56 -4.12 3.29
C ALA A 209 -43.82 -5.33 2.68
N ASP A 210 -43.33 -5.18 1.45
CA ASP A 210 -42.57 -6.20 0.73
C ASP A 210 -41.18 -6.45 1.31
N LEU A 211 -40.64 -5.54 2.09
CA LEU A 211 -39.32 -5.66 2.74
C LEU A 211 -39.42 -6.07 4.22
N GLN A 212 -40.60 -6.10 4.80
CA GLN A 212 -40.74 -6.33 6.24
C GLN A 212 -40.13 -7.66 6.69
N GLU A 213 -40.37 -8.74 5.97
CA GLU A 213 -39.83 -10.07 6.32
C GLU A 213 -38.31 -10.10 6.27
N VAL A 214 -37.71 -9.55 5.21
CA VAL A 214 -36.22 -9.49 5.06
C VAL A 214 -35.63 -8.63 6.15
N CYS A 215 -36.25 -7.47 6.44
CA CYS A 215 -35.78 -6.57 7.49
C CYS A 215 -35.82 -7.20 8.86
N ASP A 216 -36.89 -7.96 9.15
CA ASP A 216 -37.03 -8.67 10.43
C ASP A 216 -35.92 -9.71 10.62
N LYS A 217 -35.58 -10.47 9.57
CA LYS A 217 -34.48 -11.44 9.60
C LYS A 217 -33.12 -10.77 9.79
N LEU A 218 -32.87 -9.69 9.05
CA LEU A 218 -31.61 -8.94 9.15
C LEU A 218 -31.48 -8.27 10.51
N ARG A 219 -32.56 -7.76 11.07
CA ARG A 219 -32.56 -7.19 12.43
C ARG A 219 -32.22 -8.24 13.48
N GLU A 220 -32.77 -9.44 13.35
CA GLU A 220 -32.45 -10.53 14.27
C GLU A 220 -30.97 -10.86 14.25
N GLN A 221 -30.37 -10.93 13.05
CA GLN A 221 -28.92 -11.13 12.90
C GLN A 221 -28.12 -9.98 13.53
N LEU A 222 -28.60 -8.75 13.38
CA LEU A 222 -27.96 -7.56 13.94
C LEU A 222 -27.99 -7.59 15.48
N ILE A 223 -29.13 -7.93 16.07
CA ILE A 223 -29.27 -8.03 17.53
C ILE A 223 -28.41 -9.15 18.09
N GLU A 224 -28.38 -10.30 17.43
CA GLU A 224 -27.53 -11.43 17.82
C GLU A 224 -26.05 -11.04 17.78
N ALA A 225 -25.61 -10.37 16.70
CA ALA A 225 -24.25 -9.88 16.58
C ALA A 225 -23.88 -8.89 17.69
N ALA A 226 -24.78 -7.99 18.03
CA ALA A 226 -24.58 -7.04 19.13
C ALA A 226 -24.54 -7.76 20.50
N ALA A 227 -25.40 -8.76 20.70
CA ALA A 227 -25.44 -9.52 21.95
C ALA A 227 -24.15 -10.31 22.23
N GLU A 228 -23.48 -10.79 21.18
CA GLU A 228 -22.20 -11.52 21.30
C GLU A 228 -21.03 -10.65 21.78
N SER A 229 -21.21 -9.34 21.88
CA SER A 229 -20.17 -8.40 22.32
C SER A 229 -19.85 -8.50 23.81
N SER A 230 -20.80 -8.92 24.62
CA SER A 230 -20.62 -9.05 26.06
C SER A 230 -21.55 -10.10 26.66
N GLU A 231 -21.16 -10.65 27.81
CA GLU A 231 -21.98 -11.61 28.55
C GLU A 231 -23.30 -10.97 29.02
N GLU A 232 -23.27 -9.74 29.45
CA GLU A 232 -24.46 -8.99 29.90
C GLU A 232 -25.51 -8.89 28.77
N LEU A 233 -25.12 -8.47 27.58
CA LEU A 233 -26.01 -8.36 26.43
C LEU A 233 -26.50 -9.73 25.95
N MET A 234 -25.65 -10.75 26.00
CA MET A 234 -26.03 -12.11 25.63
C MET A 234 -27.07 -12.67 26.58
N ASN A 235 -26.95 -12.49 27.90
CA ASN A 235 -27.92 -12.90 28.89
C ASN A 235 -29.26 -12.18 28.67
N LYS A 236 -29.23 -10.89 28.39
CA LYS A 236 -30.42 -10.10 28.08
C LYS A 236 -31.14 -10.64 26.85
N TYR A 237 -30.38 -10.95 25.80
CA TYR A 237 -30.92 -11.51 24.56
C TYR A 237 -31.55 -12.91 24.78
N LEU A 238 -30.87 -13.78 25.52
CA LEU A 238 -31.34 -15.14 25.80
C LEU A 238 -32.60 -15.15 26.70
N ASP A 239 -32.71 -14.17 27.59
CA ASP A 239 -33.90 -14.00 28.45
C ASP A 239 -35.13 -13.40 27.70
N GLY A 240 -34.97 -13.12 26.41
CA GLY A 240 -36.05 -12.58 25.58
C GLY A 240 -36.29 -11.09 25.77
N GLU A 241 -35.40 -10.37 26.46
CA GLU A 241 -35.49 -8.92 26.60
C GLU A 241 -35.00 -8.22 25.34
N GLU A 242 -35.64 -7.11 24.96
CA GLU A 242 -35.19 -6.31 23.83
C GLU A 242 -33.95 -5.49 24.18
N LEU A 243 -32.97 -5.48 23.27
CA LEU A 243 -31.84 -4.61 23.36
C LEU A 243 -32.25 -3.19 22.92
N THR A 244 -31.80 -2.18 23.66
CA THR A 244 -32.04 -0.79 23.28
C THR A 244 -31.15 -0.41 22.07
N GLU A 245 -31.51 0.68 21.39
CA GLU A 245 -30.72 1.23 20.27
C GLU A 245 -29.26 1.49 20.70
N LEU A 246 -29.05 2.07 21.89
CA LEU A 246 -27.72 2.34 22.42
C LEU A 246 -26.95 1.03 22.68
N GLU A 247 -27.60 0.01 23.18
CA GLU A 247 -26.97 -1.29 23.42
C GLU A 247 -26.59 -1.99 22.13
N ILE A 248 -27.44 -1.93 21.10
CA ILE A 248 -27.15 -2.47 19.77
C ILE A 248 -25.93 -1.77 19.17
N LYS A 249 -25.92 -0.45 19.16
CA LYS A 249 -24.83 0.36 18.63
C LYS A 249 -23.51 0.11 19.38
N ALA A 250 -23.56 0.06 20.72
CA ALA A 250 -22.39 -0.21 21.54
C ALA A 250 -21.81 -1.61 21.28
N GLY A 251 -22.68 -2.62 21.14
CA GLY A 251 -22.26 -3.99 20.85
C GLY A 251 -21.64 -4.14 19.45
N ILE A 252 -22.26 -3.56 18.45
CA ILE A 252 -21.72 -3.57 17.09
C ILE A 252 -20.40 -2.80 17.02
N ARG A 253 -20.30 -1.65 17.70
CA ARG A 253 -19.05 -0.88 17.77
C ARG A 253 -17.92 -1.71 18.40
N ALA A 254 -18.17 -2.33 19.55
CA ALA A 254 -17.15 -3.13 20.25
C ALA A 254 -16.59 -4.25 19.36
N ARG A 255 -17.46 -4.96 18.65
CA ARG A 255 -17.03 -6.04 17.76
C ARG A 255 -16.38 -5.56 16.49
N THR A 256 -16.78 -4.40 15.97
CA THR A 256 -16.12 -3.76 14.82
C THR A 256 -14.71 -3.33 15.16
N LEU A 257 -14.50 -2.70 16.31
CA LEU A 257 -13.17 -2.30 16.81
C LEU A 257 -12.26 -3.49 17.07
N ALA A 258 -12.83 -4.63 17.45
CA ALA A 258 -12.09 -5.89 17.65
C ALA A 258 -11.85 -6.67 16.34
N ASN A 259 -12.29 -6.16 15.21
CA ASN A 259 -12.20 -6.82 13.89
C ASN A 259 -12.94 -8.17 13.81
N GLU A 260 -13.96 -8.35 14.61
CA GLU A 260 -14.79 -9.56 14.62
C GLU A 260 -15.93 -9.52 13.60
N ILE A 261 -16.45 -8.34 13.32
CA ILE A 261 -17.55 -8.13 12.37
C ILE A 261 -17.26 -6.93 11.46
N ILE A 262 -17.99 -6.88 10.36
CA ILE A 262 -17.91 -5.79 9.38
C ILE A 262 -19.31 -5.23 9.17
N PRO A 263 -19.63 -4.03 9.68
CA PRO A 263 -20.90 -3.38 9.37
C PRO A 263 -21.04 -3.08 7.89
N VAL A 264 -22.22 -3.33 7.33
CA VAL A 264 -22.49 -3.10 5.91
C VAL A 264 -23.67 -2.14 5.76
N ILE A 265 -23.48 -1.13 4.93
CA ILE A 265 -24.51 -0.15 4.56
C ILE A 265 -24.57 0.00 3.04
N GLY A 266 -25.63 0.58 2.53
CA GLY A 266 -25.81 0.73 1.09
C GLY A 266 -26.28 2.11 0.68
N GLY A 267 -26.10 2.43 -0.59
CA GLY A 267 -26.53 3.70 -1.13
C GLY A 267 -26.09 3.94 -2.56
N SER A 268 -26.24 5.17 -3.01
CA SER A 268 -25.73 5.66 -4.28
C SER A 268 -25.20 7.07 -4.08
N ALA A 269 -23.86 7.22 -4.08
CA ALA A 269 -23.23 8.53 -3.96
C ALA A 269 -23.63 9.45 -5.11
N PHE A 270 -23.67 8.92 -6.32
CA PHE A 270 -24.08 9.68 -7.51
C PHE A 270 -25.49 10.26 -7.39
N LYS A 271 -26.43 9.47 -6.85
CA LYS A 271 -27.82 9.89 -6.64
C LYS A 271 -28.06 10.60 -5.30
N ASN A 272 -27.00 10.90 -4.55
CA ASN A 272 -27.07 11.60 -3.26
C ASN A 272 -27.91 10.86 -2.19
N LYS A 273 -27.78 9.53 -2.16
CA LYS A 273 -28.51 8.67 -1.22
C LYS A 273 -27.56 7.80 -0.41
N GLY A 274 -27.57 7.95 0.90
CA GLY A 274 -26.88 7.06 1.82
C GLY A 274 -25.51 7.54 2.31
N VAL A 275 -24.91 8.56 1.74
CA VAL A 275 -23.58 9.05 2.16
C VAL A 275 -23.62 9.67 3.56
N GLN A 276 -24.66 10.38 3.91
CA GLN A 276 -24.82 10.95 5.26
C GLN A 276 -24.92 9.84 6.31
N ALA A 277 -25.67 8.77 6.01
CA ALA A 277 -25.73 7.60 6.89
C ALA A 277 -24.38 6.90 7.03
N MET A 278 -23.58 6.90 5.98
CA MET A 278 -22.21 6.40 6.01
C MET A 278 -21.34 7.24 6.96
N LEU A 279 -21.45 8.56 6.91
CA LEU A 279 -20.72 9.45 7.82
C LEU A 279 -21.14 9.24 9.28
N ASP A 280 -22.43 9.02 9.54
CA ASP A 280 -22.92 8.66 10.85
C ASP A 280 -22.34 7.32 11.33
N ALA A 281 -22.26 6.33 10.43
CA ALA A 281 -21.65 5.04 10.73
C ALA A 281 -20.14 5.15 11.04
N VAL A 282 -19.43 6.05 10.37
CA VAL A 282 -18.01 6.34 10.69
C VAL A 282 -17.87 6.80 12.14
N ILE A 283 -18.72 7.71 12.57
CA ILE A 283 -18.73 8.21 13.95
C ILE A 283 -19.10 7.11 14.94
N GLU A 284 -20.14 6.32 14.62
CA GLU A 284 -20.69 5.35 15.56
C GLU A 284 -19.90 4.06 15.67
N TYR A 285 -19.18 3.63 14.62
CA TYR A 285 -18.58 2.30 14.55
C TYR A 285 -17.08 2.26 14.30
N LEU A 286 -16.46 3.33 13.82
CA LEU A 286 -15.02 3.38 13.62
C LEU A 286 -14.30 4.04 14.80
N PRO A 287 -13.02 3.67 15.05
CA PRO A 287 -12.33 4.09 16.25
C PRO A 287 -11.80 5.51 16.21
N ALA A 288 -11.67 6.10 17.39
CA ALA A 288 -10.83 7.27 17.64
C ALA A 288 -9.37 6.84 17.77
N PRO A 289 -8.40 7.77 17.66
CA PRO A 289 -6.97 7.44 17.83
C PRO A 289 -6.63 6.78 19.17
N THR A 290 -7.39 7.04 20.23
CA THR A 290 -7.22 6.44 21.56
C THR A 290 -7.78 5.02 21.68
N GLU A 291 -8.58 4.59 20.74
CA GLU A 291 -9.25 3.28 20.78
C GLU A 291 -8.51 2.22 19.96
N VAL A 292 -7.48 2.62 19.23
CA VAL A 292 -6.61 1.69 18.49
C VAL A 292 -5.38 1.37 19.33
N LYS A 293 -4.71 0.27 18.99
CA LYS A 293 -3.47 -0.12 19.66
C LYS A 293 -2.44 1.01 19.58
N ALA A 294 -1.82 1.36 20.70
CA ALA A 294 -0.78 2.38 20.73
C ALA A 294 0.40 1.99 19.82
N ILE A 295 1.00 3.00 19.17
CA ILE A 295 2.08 2.76 18.21
C ILE A 295 3.33 2.23 18.93
N GLU A 296 3.94 1.20 18.38
CA GLU A 296 5.19 0.64 18.84
C GLU A 296 6.36 1.16 18.01
N GLY A 297 7.50 1.27 18.63
CA GLY A 297 8.73 1.63 17.97
C GLY A 297 9.93 1.10 18.72
N VAL A 298 11.10 1.32 18.15
CA VAL A 298 12.39 0.89 18.70
C VAL A 298 13.15 2.12 19.18
N LEU A 299 13.65 2.06 20.40
CA LEU A 299 14.44 3.16 21.00
C LEU A 299 15.81 3.30 20.31
N GLU A 300 16.58 4.29 20.71
CA GLU A 300 17.88 4.64 20.12
C GLU A 300 18.89 3.49 20.13
N ASP A 301 18.77 2.54 21.08
CA ASP A 301 19.63 1.35 21.14
C ASP A 301 19.38 0.33 20.01
N GLY A 302 18.32 0.50 19.24
CA GLY A 302 17.95 -0.41 18.14
C GLY A 302 17.32 -1.72 18.57
N GLU A 303 17.11 -1.96 19.87
CA GLU A 303 16.61 -3.22 20.41
C GLU A 303 15.39 -3.08 21.33
N THR A 304 15.37 -2.05 22.16
CA THR A 304 14.29 -1.85 23.14
C THR A 304 13.02 -1.38 22.46
N VAL A 305 11.96 -2.18 22.58
CA VAL A 305 10.64 -1.81 22.07
C VAL A 305 9.96 -0.88 23.08
N ALA A 306 9.42 0.23 22.59
CA ALA A 306 8.66 1.19 23.39
C ALA A 306 7.34 1.51 22.70
N VAL A 307 6.38 1.95 23.49
CA VAL A 307 5.03 2.31 23.05
C VAL A 307 4.82 3.80 23.25
N ARG A 308 4.17 4.45 22.29
CA ARG A 308 3.72 5.84 22.40
C ARG A 308 2.20 5.88 22.32
N GLU A 309 1.58 6.41 23.35
CA GLU A 309 0.13 6.56 23.40
C GLU A 309 -0.34 7.85 22.72
N ALA A 310 -1.58 7.85 22.25
CA ALA A 310 -2.20 9.02 21.63
C ALA A 310 -2.59 10.06 22.69
N ASN A 311 -1.57 10.73 23.24
CA ASN A 311 -1.69 11.72 24.32
C ASN A 311 -0.75 12.89 24.01
N ASP A 312 -1.26 14.11 24.15
CA ASP A 312 -0.49 15.34 23.88
C ASP A 312 0.69 15.54 24.81
N ASP A 313 0.64 14.95 26.00
CA ASP A 313 1.69 15.09 27.06
C ASP A 313 2.82 14.06 26.89
N GLN A 314 2.67 13.09 26.00
CA GLN A 314 3.72 12.14 25.66
C GLN A 314 4.80 12.79 24.79
N PRO A 315 6.03 12.23 24.76
CA PRO A 315 7.03 12.70 23.80
C PRO A 315 6.54 12.63 22.37
N PHE A 316 6.84 13.64 21.57
CA PHE A 316 6.40 13.72 20.17
C PHE A 316 6.90 12.54 19.35
N SER A 317 6.01 11.95 18.56
CA SER A 317 6.34 10.98 17.52
C SER A 317 5.35 11.07 16.37
N ALA A 318 5.86 11.01 15.16
CA ALA A 318 5.05 11.08 13.95
C ALA A 318 5.67 10.22 12.84
N LEU A 319 4.86 9.80 11.90
CA LEU A 319 5.28 9.03 10.74
C LEU A 319 4.96 9.80 9.47
N ALA A 320 5.98 10.06 8.65
CA ALA A 320 5.81 10.61 7.32
C ALA A 320 5.32 9.51 6.37
N PHE A 321 4.11 9.65 5.84
CA PHE A 321 3.49 8.61 5.02
C PHE A 321 3.33 8.99 3.56
N LYS A 322 3.47 10.27 3.21
CA LYS A 322 3.36 10.72 1.84
C LYS A 322 4.13 12.00 1.62
N ILE A 323 4.82 12.08 0.49
CA ILE A 323 5.48 13.29 0.02
C ILE A 323 4.89 13.68 -1.33
N ALA A 324 4.50 14.94 -1.48
CA ALA A 324 3.94 15.50 -2.70
C ALA A 324 4.67 16.79 -3.07
N THR A 325 4.81 17.02 -4.35
CA THR A 325 5.38 18.29 -4.85
C THR A 325 4.24 19.24 -5.23
N ASP A 326 4.27 20.42 -4.65
CA ASP A 326 3.32 21.49 -4.95
C ASP A 326 4.03 22.57 -5.75
N PRO A 327 3.45 23.07 -6.87
CA PRO A 327 4.11 24.06 -7.73
C PRO A 327 4.33 25.42 -7.04
N PHE A 328 3.58 25.73 -5.96
CA PHE A 328 3.64 27.02 -5.27
C PHE A 328 4.51 27.01 -4.02
N VAL A 329 4.48 25.92 -3.24
CA VAL A 329 5.16 25.85 -1.95
C VAL A 329 6.33 24.87 -1.91
N GLY A 330 6.52 24.10 -2.96
CA GLY A 330 7.56 23.07 -3.05
C GLY A 330 7.11 21.72 -2.49
N THR A 331 7.94 21.10 -1.66
CA THR A 331 7.66 19.75 -1.13
C THR A 331 6.73 19.81 0.08
N LEU A 332 5.63 19.04 0.00
CA LEU A 332 4.71 18.79 1.11
C LEU A 332 4.98 17.40 1.69
N THR A 333 5.26 17.34 2.97
CA THR A 333 5.43 16.06 3.68
C THR A 333 4.24 15.83 4.58
N PHE A 334 3.38 14.88 4.21
CA PHE A 334 2.22 14.49 5.00
C PHE A 334 2.67 13.54 6.10
N PHE A 335 2.28 13.86 7.33
CA PHE A 335 2.61 13.04 8.49
C PHE A 335 1.43 12.90 9.44
N ARG A 336 1.40 11.78 10.14
CA ARG A 336 0.47 11.54 11.23
C ARG A 336 1.21 11.64 12.55
N VAL A 337 0.69 12.43 13.48
CA VAL A 337 1.18 12.53 14.84
C VAL A 337 0.57 11.43 15.69
N TYR A 338 1.39 10.53 16.21
CA TYR A 338 0.93 9.44 17.08
C TYR A 338 0.95 9.82 18.56
N SER A 339 1.89 10.65 18.99
CA SER A 339 2.00 11.10 20.36
C SER A 339 2.57 12.51 20.43
N GLY A 340 2.29 13.19 21.54
CA GLY A 340 2.79 14.54 21.76
C GLY A 340 2.13 15.58 20.87
N LYS A 341 2.78 16.71 20.75
CA LYS A 341 2.33 17.84 19.91
C LYS A 341 3.52 18.45 19.17
N LEU A 342 3.24 19.07 18.05
CA LEU A 342 4.23 19.74 17.23
C LEU A 342 3.78 21.17 16.95
N ASN A 343 4.67 22.14 17.21
CA ASN A 343 4.43 23.54 16.91
C ASN A 343 5.28 23.97 15.72
N SER A 344 4.77 24.91 14.95
CA SER A 344 5.53 25.57 13.90
C SER A 344 6.78 26.22 14.48
N GLY A 345 7.94 26.00 13.87
CA GLY A 345 9.23 26.47 14.37
C GLY A 345 9.99 25.50 15.26
N ASP A 346 9.36 24.39 15.69
CA ASP A 346 10.03 23.36 16.48
C ASP A 346 11.11 22.65 15.67
N THR A 347 12.10 22.09 16.38
CA THR A 347 13.10 21.20 15.78
C THR A 347 12.79 19.77 16.22
N VAL A 348 12.73 18.87 15.24
CA VAL A 348 12.48 17.44 15.43
C VAL A 348 13.65 16.61 14.95
N TYR A 349 13.70 15.36 15.36
CA TYR A 349 14.75 14.43 14.96
C TYR A 349 14.19 13.34 14.04
N ASN A 350 14.93 13.07 12.97
CA ASN A 350 14.64 11.96 12.05
C ASN A 350 15.65 10.83 12.32
N PRO A 351 15.30 9.81 13.12
CA PRO A 351 16.25 8.75 13.48
C PRO A 351 16.63 7.84 12.33
N VAL A 352 15.80 7.75 11.29
CA VAL A 352 16.09 6.94 10.10
C VAL A 352 17.25 7.54 9.31
N LYS A 353 17.28 8.87 9.16
CA LYS A 353 18.34 9.59 8.46
C LYS A 353 19.46 10.07 9.38
N GLY A 354 19.26 10.03 10.70
CA GLY A 354 20.19 10.57 11.67
C GLY A 354 20.35 12.09 11.60
N LYS A 355 19.31 12.80 11.22
CA LYS A 355 19.34 14.25 10.99
C LYS A 355 18.25 14.99 11.74
N LYS A 356 18.56 16.23 12.13
CA LYS A 356 17.57 17.16 12.68
C LYS A 356 16.83 17.85 11.58
N GLU A 357 15.54 18.05 11.77
CA GLU A 357 14.68 18.79 10.85
C GLU A 357 14.02 19.96 11.58
N ARG A 358 14.03 21.13 10.98
CA ARG A 358 13.26 22.26 11.48
C ARG A 358 11.90 22.27 10.83
N VAL A 359 10.87 22.34 11.65
CA VAL A 359 9.49 22.46 11.18
C VAL A 359 9.25 23.93 10.82
N GLY A 360 9.13 24.23 9.56
CA GLY A 360 8.79 25.58 9.10
C GLY A 360 7.29 25.80 9.19
N ARG A 361 6.65 25.89 8.04
CA ARG A 361 5.19 26.03 7.95
C ARG A 361 4.52 24.67 7.97
N MET A 362 3.36 24.60 8.58
CA MET A 362 2.50 23.42 8.55
C MET A 362 1.14 23.82 8.00
N VAL A 363 0.54 22.93 7.23
CA VAL A 363 -0.77 23.16 6.62
C VAL A 363 -1.66 21.95 6.81
N GLN A 364 -2.98 22.18 6.82
CA GLN A 364 -3.98 21.14 6.67
C GLN A 364 -4.65 21.31 5.32
N MET A 365 -4.84 20.19 4.64
CA MET A 365 -5.39 20.19 3.29
C MET A 365 -6.90 20.03 3.32
N HIS A 366 -7.59 20.90 2.61
CA HIS A 366 -9.02 20.82 2.34
C HIS A 366 -9.18 20.74 0.83
N ALA A 367 -9.10 19.50 0.27
CA ALA A 367 -9.02 19.27 -1.17
C ALA A 367 -7.79 20.00 -1.76
N ASN A 368 -7.98 21.01 -2.60
CA ASN A 368 -6.88 21.78 -3.17
C ASN A 368 -6.52 23.04 -2.37
N GLN A 369 -7.24 23.30 -1.29
CA GLN A 369 -6.98 24.46 -0.43
C GLN A 369 -6.08 24.09 0.73
N ARG A 370 -5.18 25.00 1.07
CA ARG A 370 -4.24 24.82 2.17
C ARG A 370 -4.54 25.86 3.25
N ASN A 371 -4.80 25.37 4.46
CA ASN A 371 -4.97 26.21 5.62
C ASN A 371 -3.72 26.11 6.49
N GLU A 372 -3.05 27.22 6.70
CA GLU A 372 -1.88 27.27 7.57
C GLU A 372 -2.29 27.05 9.02
N ILE A 373 -1.57 26.16 9.71
CA ILE A 373 -1.78 25.84 11.12
C ILE A 373 -0.48 26.06 11.90
N LYS A 374 -0.60 26.35 13.20
CA LYS A 374 0.56 26.59 14.07
C LYS A 374 0.89 25.39 14.94
N GLU A 375 -0.05 24.48 15.13
CA GLU A 375 0.05 23.36 16.06
C GLU A 375 -0.66 22.13 15.51
N VAL A 376 -0.04 20.97 15.70
CA VAL A 376 -0.64 19.66 15.40
C VAL A 376 -0.59 18.83 16.67
N LEU A 377 -1.73 18.25 17.04
CA LEU A 377 -1.88 17.45 18.25
C LEU A 377 -1.86 15.96 17.95
N ALA A 378 -1.67 15.14 19.00
CA ALA A 378 -1.67 13.69 18.88
C ALA A 378 -2.97 13.19 18.22
N GLY A 379 -2.84 12.24 17.29
CA GLY A 379 -3.95 11.67 16.54
C GLY A 379 -4.36 12.46 15.30
N ASP A 380 -3.68 13.55 14.99
CA ASP A 380 -4.02 14.37 13.82
C ASP A 380 -3.04 14.18 12.66
N ILE A 381 -3.45 14.63 11.49
CA ILE A 381 -2.69 14.57 10.24
C ILE A 381 -2.46 15.99 9.73
N ALA A 382 -1.25 16.28 9.31
CA ALA A 382 -0.90 17.56 8.71
C ALA A 382 0.16 17.39 7.64
N ALA A 383 0.43 18.45 6.89
CA ALA A 383 1.54 18.51 5.94
C ALA A 383 2.55 19.56 6.37
N GLY A 384 3.82 19.19 6.39
CA GLY A 384 4.94 20.10 6.65
C GLY A 384 5.54 20.60 5.35
N ILE A 385 5.91 21.87 5.33
CA ILE A 385 6.58 22.51 4.19
C ILE A 385 8.03 22.75 4.55
N GLY A 386 8.95 22.36 3.66
CA GLY A 386 10.35 22.69 3.80
C GLY A 386 11.22 21.69 4.56
N PHE A 387 10.75 20.50 4.81
CA PHE A 387 11.64 19.43 5.28
C PHE A 387 12.67 19.09 4.18
N LYS A 388 13.93 18.93 4.58
CA LYS A 388 15.03 18.78 3.61
C LYS A 388 15.30 17.32 3.23
N ASP A 389 15.32 16.42 4.21
CA ASP A 389 15.80 15.05 4.05
C ASP A 389 14.78 13.98 4.44
N VAL A 390 13.53 14.36 4.62
CA VAL A 390 12.45 13.42 5.00
C VAL A 390 11.95 12.70 3.77
N THR A 391 11.89 11.37 3.86
CA THR A 391 11.29 10.49 2.84
C THR A 391 10.13 9.71 3.43
N THR A 392 9.30 9.12 2.56
CA THR A 392 8.15 8.33 3.01
C THR A 392 8.60 7.16 3.89
N GLY A 393 7.93 7.00 5.02
CA GLY A 393 8.25 5.96 6.00
C GLY A 393 9.19 6.43 7.11
N ASP A 394 9.74 7.64 7.00
CA ASP A 394 10.61 8.19 8.04
C ASP A 394 9.81 8.57 9.28
N THR A 395 10.45 8.43 10.43
CA THR A 395 9.92 8.87 11.72
C THR A 395 10.41 10.28 12.02
N LEU A 396 9.54 11.10 12.58
CA LEU A 396 9.88 12.38 13.18
C LEU A 396 9.58 12.28 14.67
N CYS A 397 10.53 12.59 15.53
CA CYS A 397 10.35 12.44 16.96
C CYS A 397 11.04 13.54 17.78
N ASP A 398 10.77 13.52 19.10
CA ASP A 398 11.45 14.38 20.07
C ASP A 398 12.94 14.03 20.11
N MET A 399 13.78 15.05 20.10
CA MET A 399 15.24 14.88 20.13
C MET A 399 15.76 14.26 21.43
N GLU A 400 15.06 14.41 22.54
CA GLU A 400 15.44 13.87 23.85
C GLU A 400 14.84 12.48 24.11
N ASN A 401 13.83 12.09 23.35
CA ASN A 401 13.13 10.81 23.49
C ASN A 401 13.03 10.13 22.12
N VAL A 402 14.18 9.73 21.60
CA VAL A 402 14.28 9.15 20.25
C VAL A 402 13.59 7.80 20.17
N ILE A 403 12.73 7.66 19.19
CA ILE A 403 12.05 6.41 18.83
C ILE A 403 11.97 6.31 17.32
N THR A 404 12.22 5.12 16.78
CA THR A 404 11.95 4.82 15.37
C THR A 404 10.69 3.97 15.31
N LEU A 405 9.64 4.51 14.71
CA LEU A 405 8.40 3.80 14.52
C LEU A 405 8.61 2.71 13.46
N GLU A 406 7.73 1.72 13.44
CA GLU A 406 7.81 0.64 12.47
C GLU A 406 7.91 1.19 11.05
N ARG A 407 8.96 0.78 10.34
CA ARG A 407 9.25 1.23 8.99
C ARG A 407 8.28 0.60 7.98
N MET A 408 7.84 1.38 7.00
CA MET A 408 7.10 0.84 5.86
C MET A 408 8.06 0.08 4.94
N ASP A 409 7.71 -1.15 4.60
CA ASP A 409 8.45 -1.94 3.62
C ASP A 409 7.92 -1.67 2.21
N PHE A 410 8.83 -1.32 1.31
CA PHE A 410 8.46 -1.07 -0.08
C PHE A 410 9.12 -2.12 -0.97
N PRO A 411 8.38 -2.75 -1.91
CA PRO A 411 8.96 -3.73 -2.82
C PRO A 411 9.94 -3.06 -3.78
N GLU A 412 10.96 -3.80 -4.18
CA GLU A 412 11.88 -3.37 -5.22
C GLU A 412 11.17 -3.34 -6.59
N PRO A 413 11.52 -2.39 -7.46
CA PRO A 413 10.95 -2.35 -8.81
C PRO A 413 11.19 -3.64 -9.58
N VAL A 414 10.22 -4.05 -10.37
CA VAL A 414 10.28 -5.28 -11.18
C VAL A 414 10.43 -5.01 -12.68
N ILE A 415 10.26 -3.78 -13.11
CA ILE A 415 10.40 -3.37 -14.50
C ILE A 415 11.29 -2.12 -14.58
N HIS A 416 12.17 -2.09 -15.58
CA HIS A 416 13.07 -0.96 -15.84
C HIS A 416 12.95 -0.46 -17.26
N VAL A 417 13.09 0.85 -17.44
CA VAL A 417 13.02 1.53 -18.74
C VAL A 417 14.13 2.57 -18.82
N ALA A 418 14.83 2.62 -19.95
CA ALA A 418 15.77 3.69 -20.23
C ALA A 418 15.01 4.95 -20.66
N VAL A 419 15.39 6.08 -20.12
CA VAL A 419 14.77 7.39 -20.43
C VAL A 419 15.85 8.34 -20.94
N GLU A 420 15.59 8.95 -22.08
CA GLU A 420 16.48 9.95 -22.70
C GLU A 420 15.75 11.26 -22.90
N PRO A 421 16.35 12.42 -22.53
CA PRO A 421 15.75 13.71 -22.85
C PRO A 421 15.77 13.94 -24.36
N LYS A 422 14.73 14.54 -24.90
CA LYS A 422 14.66 14.87 -26.34
C LYS A 422 15.65 15.93 -26.76
N THR A 423 16.03 16.84 -25.86
CA THR A 423 17.00 17.90 -26.10
C THR A 423 18.01 17.98 -24.98
N LYS A 424 19.18 18.62 -25.25
CA LYS A 424 20.19 18.85 -24.22
C LYS A 424 19.69 19.76 -23.08
N ALA A 425 18.81 20.72 -23.41
CA ALA A 425 18.21 21.61 -22.42
C ALA A 425 17.31 20.86 -21.44
N ASP A 426 16.72 19.74 -21.86
CA ASP A 426 15.85 18.91 -21.02
C ASP A 426 16.63 18.00 -20.07
N GLN A 427 17.92 17.81 -20.27
CA GLN A 427 18.73 16.88 -19.45
C GLN A 427 18.79 17.28 -17.97
N GLU A 428 19.06 18.55 -17.68
CA GLU A 428 19.08 19.05 -16.31
C GLU A 428 17.69 19.04 -15.69
N LYS A 429 16.68 19.46 -16.46
CA LYS A 429 15.27 19.41 -16.02
C LYS A 429 14.80 18.01 -15.74
N MET A 430 15.21 17.04 -16.56
CA MET A 430 14.88 15.63 -16.34
C MET A 430 15.45 15.09 -15.04
N GLY A 431 16.72 15.40 -14.75
CA GLY A 431 17.35 15.01 -13.48
C GLY A 431 16.62 15.56 -12.26
N VAL A 432 16.23 16.83 -12.30
CA VAL A 432 15.46 17.46 -11.22
C VAL A 432 14.08 16.83 -11.09
N ALA A 433 13.38 16.62 -12.21
CA ALA A 433 12.05 16.03 -12.23
C ALA A 433 12.06 14.61 -11.65
N LEU A 434 12.99 13.76 -12.09
CA LEU A 434 13.12 12.39 -11.63
C LEU A 434 13.48 12.32 -10.15
N SER A 435 14.34 13.20 -9.67
CA SER A 435 14.70 13.28 -8.25
C SER A 435 13.49 13.60 -7.37
N LYS A 436 12.66 14.56 -7.78
CA LYS A 436 11.44 14.92 -7.05
C LYS A 436 10.41 13.81 -7.06
N LEU A 437 10.22 13.15 -8.20
CA LEU A 437 9.28 12.03 -8.32
C LEU A 437 9.74 10.83 -7.49
N ALA A 438 11.04 10.57 -7.41
CA ALA A 438 11.59 9.51 -6.56
C ALA A 438 11.43 9.79 -5.06
N GLN A 439 11.44 11.07 -4.66
CA GLN A 439 11.12 11.46 -3.27
C GLN A 439 9.66 11.19 -2.92
N GLU A 440 8.75 11.44 -3.87
CA GLU A 440 7.31 11.22 -3.66
C GLU A 440 6.93 9.75 -3.62
N ASP A 441 7.60 8.92 -4.41
CA ASP A 441 7.24 7.52 -4.61
C ASP A 441 8.39 6.58 -4.27
N PRO A 442 8.36 5.90 -3.12
CA PRO A 442 9.43 4.99 -2.70
C PRO A 442 9.52 3.71 -3.52
N SER A 443 8.50 3.36 -4.32
CA SER A 443 8.55 2.22 -5.24
C SER A 443 9.17 2.57 -6.59
N PHE A 444 9.43 3.85 -6.83
CA PHE A 444 10.07 4.36 -8.02
C PHE A 444 11.56 4.58 -7.77
N ARG A 445 12.41 4.06 -8.65
CA ARG A 445 13.87 4.17 -8.55
C ARG A 445 14.45 4.79 -9.80
N VAL A 446 15.51 5.57 -9.60
CA VAL A 446 16.28 6.19 -10.68
C VAL A 446 17.74 5.85 -10.50
N LYS A 447 18.39 5.39 -11.56
CA LYS A 447 19.84 5.17 -11.56
C LYS A 447 20.43 5.56 -12.92
N THR A 448 21.71 5.91 -12.91
CA THR A 448 22.49 6.14 -14.13
C THR A 448 23.35 4.93 -14.39
N ASP A 449 23.27 4.37 -15.60
CA ASP A 449 24.14 3.29 -16.04
C ASP A 449 25.52 3.87 -16.33
N GLU A 450 26.53 3.45 -15.58
CA GLU A 450 27.89 3.96 -15.70
C GLU A 450 28.54 3.61 -17.05
N GLU A 451 28.16 2.48 -17.65
CA GLU A 451 28.73 2.06 -18.93
C GLU A 451 28.15 2.81 -20.13
N THR A 452 26.84 3.03 -20.14
CA THR A 452 26.12 3.64 -21.26
C THR A 452 25.81 5.10 -21.07
N GLY A 453 25.87 5.60 -19.83
CA GLY A 453 25.45 6.95 -19.46
C GLY A 453 23.93 7.17 -19.53
N GLN A 454 23.16 6.11 -19.75
CA GLN A 454 21.70 6.20 -19.80
C GLN A 454 21.10 6.34 -18.41
N THR A 455 20.01 7.09 -18.32
CA THR A 455 19.19 7.16 -17.11
C THR A 455 18.16 6.04 -17.18
N ILE A 456 18.10 5.20 -16.13
CA ILE A 456 17.18 4.08 -16.05
C ILE A 456 16.22 4.33 -14.90
N ILE A 457 14.92 4.20 -15.18
CA ILE A 457 13.87 4.30 -14.17
C ILE A 457 13.27 2.91 -13.93
N GLY A 458 12.96 2.63 -12.67
CA GLY A 458 12.35 1.38 -12.26
C GLY A 458 11.02 1.60 -11.55
N GLY A 459 10.05 0.73 -11.80
CA GLY A 459 8.73 0.80 -11.21
C GLY A 459 8.06 -0.56 -11.10
N MET A 460 6.80 -0.55 -10.64
CA MET A 460 6.03 -1.76 -10.34
C MET A 460 5.23 -2.29 -11.52
N GLY A 461 5.16 -1.55 -12.62
CA GLY A 461 4.44 -1.95 -13.81
C GLY A 461 4.48 -0.90 -14.91
N GLU A 462 3.99 -1.25 -16.09
CA GLU A 462 3.96 -0.34 -17.25
C GLU A 462 3.15 0.93 -16.97
N LEU A 463 1.99 0.79 -16.36
CA LEU A 463 1.15 1.96 -16.03
C LEU A 463 1.84 2.89 -15.05
N HIS A 464 2.53 2.35 -14.05
CA HIS A 464 3.30 3.15 -13.09
C HIS A 464 4.35 4.01 -13.80
N LEU A 465 5.13 3.43 -14.70
CA LEU A 465 6.16 4.17 -15.45
C LEU A 465 5.56 5.14 -16.47
N ASP A 466 4.46 4.80 -17.13
CA ASP A 466 3.75 5.70 -18.04
C ASP A 466 3.27 6.96 -17.31
N ILE A 467 2.73 6.80 -16.11
CA ILE A 467 2.28 7.92 -15.28
C ILE A 467 3.45 8.81 -14.87
N ILE A 468 4.59 8.23 -14.49
CA ILE A 468 5.80 8.97 -14.13
C ILE A 468 6.27 9.82 -15.33
N VAL A 469 6.32 9.24 -16.51
CA VAL A 469 6.75 9.95 -17.73
C VAL A 469 5.78 11.05 -18.12
N ASP A 470 4.48 10.80 -18.01
CA ASP A 470 3.45 11.79 -18.29
C ASP A 470 3.51 12.96 -17.29
N ARG A 471 3.79 12.69 -16.02
CA ARG A 471 4.00 13.70 -14.99
C ARG A 471 5.24 14.57 -15.28
N MET A 472 6.33 13.98 -15.78
CA MET A 472 7.50 14.74 -16.20
C MET A 472 7.13 15.79 -17.28
N ARG A 473 6.33 15.37 -18.25
CA ARG A 473 5.87 16.25 -19.32
C ARG A 473 4.96 17.37 -18.82
N ARG A 474 3.95 17.03 -18.01
CA ARG A 474 2.90 17.94 -17.57
C ARG A 474 3.33 18.88 -16.43
N GLU A 475 4.03 18.34 -15.44
CA GLU A 475 4.39 19.08 -14.22
C GLU A 475 5.75 19.79 -14.33
N PHE A 476 6.69 19.18 -15.04
CA PHE A 476 8.08 19.65 -15.11
C PHE A 476 8.45 20.15 -16.51
N ASN A 477 7.55 20.05 -17.46
CA ASN A 477 7.76 20.44 -18.85
C ASN A 477 9.01 19.79 -19.48
N VAL A 478 9.19 18.50 -19.21
CA VAL A 478 10.28 17.68 -19.73
C VAL A 478 9.72 16.63 -20.69
N GLU A 479 10.18 16.64 -21.93
CA GLU A 479 9.89 15.58 -22.88
C GLU A 479 11.05 14.59 -22.94
N ALA A 480 10.72 13.29 -22.89
CA ALA A 480 11.70 12.25 -22.91
C ALA A 480 11.28 11.10 -23.85
N ASN A 481 12.27 10.46 -24.45
CA ASN A 481 12.09 9.22 -25.21
C ASN A 481 12.27 8.03 -24.27
N ILE A 482 11.40 7.04 -24.43
CA ILE A 482 11.38 5.84 -23.58
C ILE A 482 11.83 4.64 -24.39
N GLY A 483 12.76 3.87 -23.84
CA GLY A 483 13.17 2.60 -24.41
C GLY A 483 12.18 1.47 -24.12
N LYS A 484 12.47 0.28 -24.57
CA LYS A 484 11.66 -0.91 -24.28
C LYS A 484 11.76 -1.30 -22.82
N PRO A 485 10.64 -1.73 -22.19
CA PRO A 485 10.68 -2.24 -20.83
C PRO A 485 11.62 -3.43 -20.69
N GLN A 486 12.38 -3.45 -19.62
CA GLN A 486 13.29 -4.53 -19.25
C GLN A 486 12.89 -5.09 -17.88
N VAL A 487 12.93 -6.41 -17.79
CA VAL A 487 12.61 -7.12 -16.55
C VAL A 487 13.82 -7.12 -15.62
N ALA A 488 13.57 -6.89 -14.34
CA ALA A 488 14.60 -7.01 -13.32
C ALA A 488 14.71 -8.47 -12.88
N TYR A 489 15.68 -9.17 -13.44
CA TYR A 489 15.99 -10.55 -13.04
C TYR A 489 16.78 -10.58 -11.73
N ARG A 490 16.88 -11.76 -11.14
CA ARG A 490 17.65 -12.04 -9.93
C ARG A 490 18.39 -13.36 -10.12
N GLU A 491 19.25 -13.69 -9.18
CA GLU A 491 20.00 -14.95 -9.18
C GLU A 491 19.81 -15.66 -7.84
N ALA A 492 20.04 -16.96 -7.83
CA ALA A 492 20.04 -17.77 -6.62
C ALA A 492 20.97 -18.95 -6.78
N ILE A 493 21.34 -19.58 -5.67
CA ILE A 493 22.09 -20.83 -5.67
C ILE A 493 21.16 -22.00 -5.29
N ARG A 494 21.40 -23.16 -5.87
CA ARG A 494 20.66 -24.40 -5.56
C ARG A 494 21.35 -25.25 -4.53
N ASN A 495 22.68 -25.30 -4.57
CA ASN A 495 23.48 -26.28 -3.86
C ASN A 495 24.21 -25.64 -2.68
N LYS A 496 24.32 -26.41 -1.60
CA LYS A 496 25.22 -26.13 -0.51
C LYS A 496 26.65 -26.45 -0.96
N CYS A 497 27.59 -25.56 -0.73
CA CYS A 497 28.97 -25.76 -1.09
C CYS A 497 29.94 -25.04 -0.13
N GLU A 498 31.17 -25.51 -0.09
CA GLU A 498 32.23 -24.88 0.67
C GLU A 498 33.29 -24.37 -0.30
N ILE A 499 33.61 -23.10 -0.23
CA ILE A 499 34.51 -22.43 -1.18
C ILE A 499 35.61 -21.71 -0.44
N GLU A 500 36.83 -21.92 -0.93
CA GLU A 500 38.03 -21.20 -0.47
C GLU A 500 38.12 -19.87 -1.21
N GLY A 501 38.25 -18.77 -0.47
CA GLY A 501 38.64 -17.47 -0.99
C GLY A 501 40.07 -17.14 -0.54
N LYS A 502 40.98 -17.00 -1.49
CA LYS A 502 42.36 -16.68 -1.19
C LYS A 502 42.87 -15.60 -2.11
N PHE A 503 43.29 -14.50 -1.53
CA PHE A 503 43.86 -13.37 -2.24
C PHE A 503 45.26 -13.11 -1.72
N VAL A 504 46.24 -13.35 -2.55
CA VAL A 504 47.67 -13.14 -2.24
C VAL A 504 48.29 -12.29 -3.34
N ARG A 505 48.88 -11.16 -2.97
CA ARG A 505 49.58 -10.30 -3.90
C ARG A 505 50.84 -9.75 -3.26
N GLN A 506 51.98 -9.95 -3.93
CA GLN A 506 53.22 -9.33 -3.55
C GLN A 506 53.77 -8.50 -4.71
N SER A 507 53.92 -7.20 -4.49
CA SER A 507 54.56 -6.31 -5.46
C SER A 507 55.37 -5.28 -4.68
N GLY A 508 56.71 -5.46 -4.63
CA GLY A 508 57.70 -4.52 -4.15
C GLY A 508 57.32 -3.73 -2.88
N GLY A 509 57.38 -4.35 -1.71
CA GLY A 509 57.03 -3.73 -0.45
C GLY A 509 56.03 -4.60 0.36
N ARG A 510 55.08 -3.98 1.02
CA ARG A 510 54.04 -4.68 1.79
C ARG A 510 53.10 -5.43 0.84
N GLY A 511 52.98 -6.74 1.03
CA GLY A 511 52.07 -7.59 0.25
C GLY A 511 50.65 -7.50 0.73
N GLN A 512 49.76 -8.30 0.12
CA GLN A 512 48.38 -8.47 0.52
C GLN A 512 48.09 -9.95 0.73
N TYR A 513 47.36 -10.28 1.81
CA TYR A 513 46.99 -11.65 2.14
C TYR A 513 45.62 -11.69 2.80
N GLY A 514 44.66 -12.34 2.14
CA GLY A 514 43.34 -12.66 2.69
C GLY A 514 43.00 -14.09 2.37
N HIS A 515 42.57 -14.86 3.37
CA HIS A 515 42.25 -16.27 3.19
C HIS A 515 41.08 -16.67 4.11
N CYS A 516 40.01 -17.17 3.50
CA CYS A 516 38.85 -17.62 4.23
C CYS A 516 38.18 -18.80 3.52
N TRP A 517 37.54 -19.64 4.32
CA TRP A 517 36.66 -20.70 3.83
C TRP A 517 35.23 -20.36 4.21
N ILE A 518 34.35 -20.39 3.23
CA ILE A 518 32.94 -19.98 3.39
C ILE A 518 32.06 -21.13 2.92
N ARG A 519 31.08 -21.46 3.77
CA ARG A 519 29.99 -22.38 3.42
C ARG A 519 28.83 -21.55 2.92
N PHE A 520 28.46 -21.75 1.67
CA PHE A 520 27.30 -21.12 1.06
C PHE A 520 26.17 -22.13 0.97
N GLU A 521 24.97 -21.69 1.29
CA GLU A 521 23.74 -22.50 1.17
C GLU A 521 22.52 -21.62 0.93
N PRO A 522 21.44 -22.18 0.35
CA PRO A 522 20.18 -21.46 0.28
C PRO A 522 19.69 -21.09 1.68
N GLY A 523 19.28 -19.84 1.86
CA GLY A 523 18.72 -19.36 3.11
C GLY A 523 17.29 -19.84 3.34
N ALA A 524 16.74 -19.50 4.50
CA ALA A 524 15.38 -19.90 4.88
C ALA A 524 14.32 -19.28 3.97
N ASP A 525 14.52 -18.03 3.52
CA ASP A 525 13.64 -17.34 2.58
C ASP A 525 14.34 -17.22 1.23
N ALA A 526 13.82 -17.91 0.22
CA ALA A 526 14.39 -17.95 -1.13
C ALA A 526 14.33 -16.59 -1.85
N ASN A 527 13.49 -15.67 -1.41
CA ASN A 527 13.35 -14.33 -1.97
C ASN A 527 13.93 -13.21 -1.09
N ALA A 528 14.66 -13.55 -0.04
CA ALA A 528 15.29 -12.58 0.85
C ALA A 528 16.42 -11.81 0.11
N GLU A 529 16.38 -10.49 0.18
CA GLU A 529 17.37 -9.62 -0.46
C GLU A 529 18.67 -9.52 0.30
N GLY A 530 18.62 -9.68 1.62
CA GLY A 530 19.76 -9.56 2.50
C GLY A 530 20.57 -10.83 2.62
N LEU A 531 21.86 -10.67 2.97
CA LEU A 531 22.74 -11.78 3.29
C LEU A 531 22.46 -12.28 4.71
N GLU A 532 22.21 -13.60 4.86
CA GLU A 532 22.20 -14.27 6.15
C GLU A 532 23.65 -14.72 6.43
N PHE A 533 24.33 -14.00 7.33
CA PHE A 533 25.74 -14.23 7.61
C PHE A 533 25.95 -14.81 9.00
N VAL A 534 26.78 -15.86 9.06
CA VAL A 534 27.15 -16.53 10.32
C VAL A 534 28.67 -16.63 10.42
N ASN A 535 29.21 -16.31 11.59
CA ASN A 535 30.61 -16.50 11.91
C ASN A 535 30.78 -17.80 12.74
N GLU A 536 31.38 -18.81 12.14
CA GLU A 536 31.68 -20.10 12.76
C GLU A 536 33.17 -20.30 12.99
N VAL A 537 34.01 -19.27 12.85
CA VAL A 537 35.45 -19.35 13.01
C VAL A 537 35.82 -19.62 14.48
N VAL A 538 36.67 -20.63 14.69
CA VAL A 538 37.13 -21.05 16.01
C VAL A 538 38.66 -20.86 16.11
N GLY A 539 39.12 -20.53 17.31
CA GLY A 539 40.55 -20.47 17.60
C GLY A 539 41.31 -19.27 17.01
N GLY A 540 40.56 -18.26 16.53
CA GLY A 540 41.17 -17.03 16.02
C GLY A 540 41.98 -17.20 14.74
N VAL A 541 41.72 -18.23 13.95
CA VAL A 541 42.44 -18.49 12.68
C VAL A 541 42.19 -17.36 11.67
N VAL A 542 41.01 -16.71 11.76
CA VAL A 542 40.73 -15.42 11.14
C VAL A 542 40.46 -14.46 12.28
N PRO A 543 41.27 -13.40 12.45
CA PRO A 543 41.02 -12.40 13.49
C PRO A 543 39.65 -11.77 13.38
N LYS A 544 39.01 -11.50 14.52
CA LYS A 544 37.65 -10.92 14.59
C LYS A 544 37.54 -9.61 13.82
N GLU A 545 38.60 -8.84 13.75
CA GLU A 545 38.65 -7.55 13.03
C GLU A 545 38.41 -7.67 11.52
N TYR A 546 38.65 -8.86 10.93
CA TYR A 546 38.49 -9.12 9.50
C TYR A 546 37.15 -9.74 9.14
N ILE A 547 36.36 -10.22 10.12
CA ILE A 547 35.06 -10.85 9.87
C ILE A 547 34.06 -9.86 9.22
N PRO A 548 33.95 -8.59 9.69
CA PRO A 548 33.07 -7.62 9.00
C PRO A 548 33.46 -7.37 7.55
N ALA A 549 34.76 -7.41 7.23
CA ALA A 549 35.28 -7.24 5.87
C ALA A 549 34.85 -8.41 4.97
N ILE A 550 34.88 -9.65 5.48
CA ILE A 550 34.40 -10.85 4.79
C ILE A 550 32.89 -10.72 4.48
N GLN A 551 32.10 -10.35 5.48
CA GLN A 551 30.65 -10.14 5.32
C GLN A 551 30.37 -9.09 4.24
N LYS A 552 31.08 -7.98 4.30
CA LYS A 552 30.93 -6.89 3.32
C LYS A 552 31.30 -7.33 1.90
N GLY A 553 32.40 -8.10 1.76
CA GLY A 553 32.81 -8.64 0.46
C GLY A 553 31.78 -9.57 -0.16
N ILE A 554 31.15 -10.42 0.65
CA ILE A 554 30.06 -11.31 0.20
C ILE A 554 28.85 -10.48 -0.19
N ALA A 555 28.44 -9.53 0.65
CA ALA A 555 27.26 -8.70 0.43
C ALA A 555 27.37 -7.85 -0.85
N GLU A 556 28.53 -7.26 -1.09
CA GLU A 556 28.78 -6.46 -2.30
C GLU A 556 28.74 -7.33 -3.57
N GLN A 557 29.38 -8.51 -3.53
CA GLN A 557 29.33 -9.43 -4.66
C GLN A 557 27.92 -10.00 -4.90
N MET A 558 27.17 -10.20 -3.84
CA MET A 558 25.78 -10.61 -3.92
C MET A 558 24.94 -9.59 -4.73
N GLN A 559 25.17 -8.30 -4.53
CA GLN A 559 24.48 -7.25 -5.29
C GLN A 559 24.93 -7.18 -6.76
N ASN A 560 26.18 -7.53 -7.04
CA ASN A 560 26.73 -7.52 -8.41
C ASN A 560 26.40 -8.78 -9.19
N GLY A 561 25.92 -9.81 -8.53
CA GLY A 561 25.61 -11.11 -9.13
C GLY A 561 26.86 -11.95 -9.44
N VAL A 562 26.61 -13.19 -9.79
CA VAL A 562 27.67 -14.17 -10.11
C VAL A 562 27.45 -14.85 -11.46
N LEU A 563 26.25 -14.81 -11.99
CA LEU A 563 25.85 -15.52 -13.21
C LEU A 563 25.66 -14.57 -14.39
N ALA A 564 24.84 -13.55 -14.23
CA ALA A 564 24.47 -12.62 -15.30
C ALA A 564 24.47 -11.15 -14.84
N GLY A 565 25.00 -10.86 -13.67
CA GLY A 565 25.07 -9.49 -13.16
C GLY A 565 23.86 -9.03 -12.38
N TYR A 566 22.94 -9.93 -12.03
CA TYR A 566 21.74 -9.62 -11.25
C TYR A 566 21.92 -9.98 -9.79
N PRO A 567 21.32 -9.23 -8.85
CA PRO A 567 21.48 -9.54 -7.42
C PRO A 567 21.08 -10.97 -7.05
N LEU A 568 21.84 -11.58 -6.14
CA LEU A 568 21.52 -12.87 -5.55
C LEU A 568 20.47 -12.71 -4.46
N LEU A 569 19.49 -13.61 -4.43
CA LEU A 569 18.48 -13.72 -3.39
C LEU A 569 18.66 -14.99 -2.57
N GLY A 570 18.22 -14.94 -1.32
CA GLY A 570 18.14 -16.12 -0.46
C GLY A 570 19.46 -16.79 -0.17
N LEU A 571 20.52 -16.03 0.04
CA LEU A 571 21.86 -16.55 0.29
C LEU A 571 22.18 -16.57 1.79
N LYS A 572 22.65 -17.72 2.27
CA LYS A 572 23.25 -17.87 3.59
C LYS A 572 24.73 -18.20 3.43
N ALA A 573 25.58 -17.45 4.12
CA ALA A 573 27.01 -17.66 4.12
C ALA A 573 27.54 -17.81 5.55
N SER A 574 28.34 -18.86 5.78
CA SER A 574 28.97 -19.11 7.07
C SER A 574 30.48 -19.19 6.86
N VAL A 575 31.25 -18.23 7.40
CA VAL A 575 32.69 -18.31 7.41
C VAL A 575 33.12 -19.24 8.55
N PHE A 576 33.88 -20.28 8.25
CA PHE A 576 34.22 -21.31 9.23
C PHE A 576 35.71 -21.60 9.38
N ASP A 577 36.57 -21.16 8.44
CA ASP A 577 38.00 -21.38 8.50
C ASP A 577 38.74 -20.31 7.70
N GLY A 578 40.02 -20.33 7.79
CA GLY A 578 40.92 -19.40 7.07
C GLY A 578 42.29 -19.33 7.69
N SER A 579 43.06 -18.35 7.29
CA SER A 579 44.35 -18.04 7.87
C SER A 579 44.64 -16.56 7.70
N TYR A 580 45.66 -16.06 8.39
CA TYR A 580 46.10 -14.68 8.26
C TYR A 580 47.62 -14.58 8.28
N HIS A 581 48.11 -13.46 7.79
CA HIS A 581 49.53 -13.12 7.81
C HIS A 581 49.74 -11.84 8.62
N ASP A 582 50.63 -11.86 9.59
CA ASP A 582 50.81 -10.76 10.55
C ASP A 582 51.07 -9.40 9.90
N VAL A 583 51.76 -9.36 8.76
CA VAL A 583 52.13 -8.12 8.09
C VAL A 583 51.22 -7.79 6.91
N ASP A 584 50.89 -8.80 6.09
CA ASP A 584 50.21 -8.61 4.79
C ASP A 584 48.68 -8.68 4.84
N SER A 585 48.12 -9.14 5.94
CA SER A 585 46.67 -9.19 6.09
C SER A 585 46.07 -7.80 6.35
N SER A 586 44.94 -7.54 5.72
CA SER A 586 44.19 -6.28 5.84
C SER A 586 42.70 -6.53 5.62
N GLU A 587 41.87 -5.58 6.02
CA GLU A 587 40.43 -5.63 5.74
C GLU A 587 40.17 -5.73 4.25
N MET A 588 40.89 -4.95 3.44
CA MET A 588 40.77 -4.96 1.98
C MET A 588 41.07 -6.34 1.40
N ALA A 589 42.13 -7.00 1.86
CA ALA A 589 42.55 -8.32 1.36
C ALA A 589 41.47 -9.38 1.68
N PHE A 590 40.90 -9.36 2.88
CA PHE A 590 39.82 -10.28 3.26
C PHE A 590 38.51 -9.99 2.51
N LYS A 591 38.20 -8.73 2.27
CA LYS A 591 37.06 -8.33 1.45
C LYS A 591 37.18 -8.88 0.03
N ILE A 592 38.34 -8.75 -0.59
CA ILE A 592 38.63 -9.27 -1.94
C ILE A 592 38.56 -10.80 -1.95
N ALA A 593 39.13 -11.46 -0.95
CA ALA A 593 39.12 -12.92 -0.83
C ALA A 593 37.65 -13.44 -0.74
N ALA A 594 36.85 -12.80 0.07
CA ALA A 594 35.41 -13.15 0.22
C ALA A 594 34.64 -12.92 -1.09
N SER A 595 34.89 -11.82 -1.77
CA SER A 595 34.32 -11.53 -3.09
C SER A 595 34.70 -12.57 -4.13
N MET A 596 35.96 -13.00 -4.16
CA MET A 596 36.44 -14.06 -5.05
C MET A 596 35.75 -15.41 -4.79
N ALA A 597 35.58 -15.76 -3.52
CA ALA A 597 34.87 -16.99 -3.13
C ALA A 597 33.39 -16.93 -3.60
N THR A 598 32.76 -15.79 -3.42
CA THR A 598 31.35 -15.59 -3.81
C THR A 598 31.14 -15.71 -5.33
N LYS A 599 32.09 -15.19 -6.12
CA LYS A 599 32.04 -15.32 -7.60
C LYS A 599 32.06 -16.77 -8.08
N ARG A 600 32.69 -17.67 -7.34
CA ARG A 600 32.73 -19.10 -7.68
C ARG A 600 31.40 -19.82 -7.51
N LEU A 601 30.42 -19.18 -6.89
CA LEU A 601 29.05 -19.71 -6.81
C LEU A 601 28.42 -19.90 -8.19
N ALA A 602 28.87 -19.18 -9.21
CA ALA A 602 28.38 -19.40 -10.57
C ALA A 602 28.51 -20.85 -11.02
N GLN A 603 29.58 -21.52 -10.62
CA GLN A 603 29.88 -22.91 -10.97
C GLN A 603 29.60 -23.88 -9.83
N GLN A 604 30.08 -23.61 -8.64
CA GLN A 604 30.03 -24.54 -7.51
C GLN A 604 28.71 -24.52 -6.74
N GLY A 605 28.02 -23.39 -6.75
CA GLY A 605 26.74 -23.22 -6.05
C GLY A 605 25.51 -23.64 -6.86
N GLY A 606 25.69 -24.02 -8.12
CA GLY A 606 24.57 -24.29 -9.00
C GLY A 606 23.70 -23.05 -9.21
N ALA A 607 24.33 -21.92 -9.54
CA ALA A 607 23.63 -20.64 -9.72
C ALA A 607 22.60 -20.71 -10.85
N VAL A 608 21.44 -20.14 -10.59
CA VAL A 608 20.30 -20.10 -11.53
C VAL A 608 19.75 -18.69 -11.62
N LEU A 609 19.13 -18.39 -12.76
CA LEU A 609 18.45 -17.12 -12.97
C LEU A 609 17.03 -17.19 -12.41
N LEU A 610 16.62 -16.14 -11.70
CA LEU A 610 15.26 -15.98 -11.22
C LEU A 610 14.54 -14.90 -12.03
N GLU A 611 13.29 -15.15 -12.35
CA GLU A 611 12.42 -14.19 -13.02
C GLU A 611 11.25 -13.80 -12.11
N PRO A 612 10.78 -12.53 -12.19
CA PRO A 612 9.61 -12.12 -11.44
C PRO A 612 8.36 -12.74 -12.04
N VAL A 613 7.52 -13.29 -11.19
CA VAL A 613 6.24 -13.90 -11.56
C VAL A 613 5.11 -13.11 -10.95
N MET A 614 4.10 -12.82 -11.77
CA MET A 614 2.95 -12.02 -11.40
C MET A 614 1.75 -12.90 -11.09
N LYS A 615 1.01 -12.51 -10.08
CA LYS A 615 -0.31 -13.07 -9.81
C LYS A 615 -1.31 -12.32 -10.67
N VAL A 616 -1.94 -13.03 -11.60
CA VAL A 616 -2.88 -12.46 -12.57
C VAL A 616 -4.27 -13.02 -12.32
N GLU A 617 -5.25 -12.14 -12.29
CA GLU A 617 -6.65 -12.51 -12.20
C GLU A 617 -7.41 -11.83 -13.33
N VAL A 618 -8.09 -12.60 -14.17
CA VAL A 618 -8.86 -12.10 -15.30
C VAL A 618 -10.34 -12.38 -15.05
N VAL A 619 -11.15 -11.34 -15.20
CA VAL A 619 -12.62 -11.45 -15.16
C VAL A 619 -13.12 -11.32 -16.60
N THR A 620 -13.74 -12.36 -17.11
CA THR A 620 -14.13 -12.45 -18.52
C THR A 620 -15.53 -13.04 -18.68
N PRO A 621 -16.26 -12.66 -19.75
CA PRO A 621 -17.47 -13.42 -20.13
C PRO A 621 -17.15 -14.89 -20.39
N GLU A 622 -18.08 -15.76 -20.08
CA GLU A 622 -17.91 -17.21 -20.23
C GLU A 622 -17.49 -17.61 -21.66
N GLU A 623 -18.05 -16.97 -22.65
CA GLU A 623 -17.75 -17.23 -24.08
C GLU A 623 -16.31 -16.94 -24.47
N ASN A 624 -15.61 -16.06 -23.73
CA ASN A 624 -14.22 -15.67 -23.97
C ASN A 624 -13.22 -16.40 -23.07
N MET A 625 -13.69 -17.21 -22.13
CA MET A 625 -12.84 -17.88 -21.15
C MET A 625 -11.79 -18.79 -21.80
N GLY A 626 -12.18 -19.54 -22.85
CA GLY A 626 -11.26 -20.39 -23.58
C GLY A 626 -10.11 -19.63 -24.22
N ASP A 627 -10.39 -18.47 -24.82
CA ASP A 627 -9.38 -17.61 -25.43
C ASP A 627 -8.46 -17.00 -24.37
N VAL A 628 -9.00 -16.61 -23.25
CA VAL A 628 -8.23 -16.06 -22.12
C VAL A 628 -7.27 -17.10 -21.55
N VAL A 629 -7.76 -18.30 -21.27
CA VAL A 629 -6.94 -19.41 -20.76
C VAL A 629 -5.85 -19.80 -21.78
N GLY A 630 -6.20 -19.90 -23.06
CA GLY A 630 -5.25 -20.21 -24.13
C GLY A 630 -4.15 -19.17 -24.26
N ASP A 631 -4.49 -17.89 -24.15
CA ASP A 631 -3.51 -16.81 -24.23
C ASP A 631 -2.57 -16.80 -23.01
N LEU A 632 -3.10 -17.00 -21.79
CA LEU A 632 -2.28 -17.09 -20.58
C LEU A 632 -1.33 -18.31 -20.65
N ASN A 633 -1.78 -19.43 -21.18
CA ASN A 633 -0.92 -20.61 -21.40
C ASN A 633 0.21 -20.31 -22.40
N ARG A 634 -0.07 -19.59 -23.47
CA ARG A 634 0.97 -19.14 -24.42
C ARG A 634 2.00 -18.21 -23.78
N ARG A 635 1.61 -17.47 -22.76
CA ARG A 635 2.46 -16.58 -21.98
C ARG A 635 3.20 -17.29 -20.85
N ARG A 636 3.33 -18.60 -20.91
CA ARG A 636 3.95 -19.45 -19.89
C ARG A 636 3.23 -19.35 -18.53
N GLY A 637 1.97 -19.02 -18.54
CA GLY A 637 1.17 -18.92 -17.33
C GLY A 637 0.79 -20.28 -16.78
N MET A 638 0.73 -20.39 -15.47
CA MET A 638 0.20 -21.55 -14.77
C MET A 638 -1.20 -21.20 -14.25
N ILE A 639 -2.22 -21.83 -14.80
CA ILE A 639 -3.59 -21.62 -14.37
C ILE A 639 -3.81 -22.29 -13.02
N LEU A 640 -4.18 -21.53 -11.99
CA LEU A 640 -4.41 -22.04 -10.65
C LEU A 640 -5.84 -22.45 -10.39
N GLY A 641 -6.78 -21.78 -11.03
CA GLY A 641 -8.20 -22.06 -10.83
C GLY A 641 -9.08 -21.18 -11.69
N MET A 642 -10.33 -21.58 -11.78
CA MET A 642 -11.39 -20.87 -12.50
C MET A 642 -12.61 -20.84 -11.60
N ASP A 643 -13.10 -19.63 -11.29
CA ASP A 643 -14.25 -19.41 -10.43
C ASP A 643 -15.36 -18.66 -11.17
N GLU A 644 -16.54 -18.65 -10.59
CA GLU A 644 -17.63 -17.83 -11.06
C GLU A 644 -17.76 -16.58 -10.20
N GLY A 645 -17.88 -15.44 -10.86
CA GLY A 645 -18.11 -14.18 -10.21
C GLY A 645 -19.34 -13.44 -10.74
N PRO A 646 -19.76 -12.36 -10.09
CA PRO A 646 -20.95 -11.60 -10.50
C PRO A 646 -20.80 -10.95 -11.89
N MET A 647 -19.59 -10.69 -12.33
CA MET A 647 -19.29 -10.06 -13.62
C MET A 647 -18.88 -11.06 -14.71
N GLY A 648 -18.82 -12.35 -14.39
CA GLY A 648 -18.41 -13.38 -15.32
C GLY A 648 -17.49 -14.42 -14.68
N LYS A 649 -16.74 -15.12 -15.53
CA LYS A 649 -15.79 -16.13 -15.09
C LYS A 649 -14.50 -15.45 -14.62
N ILE A 650 -13.90 -16.00 -13.56
CA ILE A 650 -12.65 -15.53 -12.99
C ILE A 650 -11.56 -16.57 -13.25
N VAL A 651 -10.48 -16.16 -13.92
CA VAL A 651 -9.32 -17.00 -14.18
C VAL A 651 -8.15 -16.51 -13.35
N ASN A 652 -7.63 -17.36 -12.47
CA ASN A 652 -6.47 -17.07 -11.63
C ASN A 652 -5.24 -17.78 -12.22
N ALA A 653 -4.15 -17.05 -12.41
CA ALA A 653 -2.92 -17.58 -12.98
C ALA A 653 -1.67 -16.94 -12.37
N GLU A 654 -0.56 -17.66 -12.45
CA GLU A 654 0.77 -17.13 -12.20
C GLU A 654 1.50 -17.04 -13.54
N VAL A 655 1.92 -15.83 -13.92
CA VAL A 655 2.52 -15.57 -15.23
C VAL A 655 3.82 -14.77 -15.07
N PRO A 656 4.91 -15.17 -15.75
CA PRO A 656 6.14 -14.37 -15.74
C PRO A 656 5.90 -12.96 -16.27
N LEU A 657 6.44 -11.96 -15.60
CA LEU A 657 6.29 -10.55 -16.00
C LEU A 657 6.75 -10.31 -17.44
N ALA A 658 7.83 -10.97 -17.86
CA ALA A 658 8.37 -10.83 -19.23
C ALA A 658 7.36 -11.16 -20.32
N GLU A 659 6.36 -12.00 -20.00
CA GLU A 659 5.31 -12.41 -20.93
C GLU A 659 4.06 -11.54 -20.87
N MET A 660 3.99 -10.61 -19.91
CA MET A 660 2.79 -9.81 -19.68
C MET A 660 2.79 -8.44 -20.37
N PHE A 661 3.87 -8.06 -21.01
CA PHE A 661 3.91 -6.81 -21.75
C PHE A 661 2.90 -6.79 -22.89
N GLY A 662 2.13 -5.73 -22.99
CA GLY A 662 1.09 -5.60 -23.99
C GLY A 662 -0.18 -6.43 -23.73
N TYR A 663 -0.29 -7.06 -22.57
CA TYR A 663 -1.44 -7.92 -22.25
C TYR A 663 -2.78 -7.17 -22.24
N ALA A 664 -2.80 -5.93 -21.75
CA ALA A 664 -4.03 -5.13 -21.76
C ALA A 664 -4.62 -4.99 -23.16
N THR A 665 -3.78 -4.73 -24.15
CA THR A 665 -4.19 -4.63 -25.56
C THR A 665 -4.67 -5.96 -26.11
N SER A 666 -3.94 -7.03 -25.84
CA SER A 666 -4.30 -8.39 -26.30
C SER A 666 -5.62 -8.85 -25.70
N LEU A 667 -5.84 -8.62 -24.40
CA LEU A 667 -7.08 -8.98 -23.72
C LEU A 667 -8.27 -8.19 -24.27
N ARG A 668 -8.10 -6.90 -24.49
CA ARG A 668 -9.14 -6.03 -25.05
C ARG A 668 -9.52 -6.48 -26.46
N SER A 669 -8.56 -6.81 -27.31
CA SER A 669 -8.81 -7.31 -28.66
C SER A 669 -9.52 -8.65 -28.65
N ALA A 670 -9.11 -9.57 -27.79
CA ALA A 670 -9.70 -10.91 -27.72
C ALA A 670 -11.14 -10.92 -27.19
N THR A 671 -11.51 -9.95 -26.37
CA THR A 671 -12.79 -9.91 -25.64
C THR A 671 -13.67 -8.71 -26.00
N GLN A 672 -13.30 -7.93 -27.01
CA GLN A 672 -13.97 -6.69 -27.41
C GLN A 672 -14.18 -5.72 -26.23
N GLY A 673 -13.17 -5.64 -25.37
CA GLY A 673 -13.19 -4.77 -24.22
C GLY A 673 -14.04 -5.24 -23.03
N ARG A 674 -14.60 -6.46 -23.10
CA ARG A 674 -15.50 -6.98 -22.06
C ARG A 674 -14.79 -7.62 -20.88
N ALA A 675 -13.52 -8.01 -21.03
CA ALA A 675 -12.73 -8.56 -19.92
C ALA A 675 -11.86 -7.51 -19.27
N THR A 676 -11.63 -7.70 -17.97
CA THR A 676 -10.70 -6.89 -17.17
C THR A 676 -9.72 -7.82 -16.47
N TYR A 677 -8.56 -7.29 -16.11
CA TYR A 677 -7.59 -8.07 -15.35
C TYR A 677 -6.92 -7.22 -14.27
N THR A 678 -6.40 -7.92 -13.27
CA THR A 678 -5.52 -7.35 -12.27
C THR A 678 -4.23 -8.15 -12.24
N MET A 679 -3.13 -7.49 -11.91
CA MET A 679 -1.82 -8.10 -11.88
C MET A 679 -1.03 -7.49 -10.73
N GLU A 680 -0.45 -8.37 -9.88
CA GLU A 680 0.43 -7.94 -8.80
C GLU A 680 1.68 -8.83 -8.75
N PHE A 681 2.78 -8.28 -8.29
CA PHE A 681 4.00 -9.05 -8.09
C PHE A 681 3.79 -10.11 -7.01
N LEU A 682 4.13 -11.36 -7.31
CA LEU A 682 4.03 -12.45 -6.37
C LEU A 682 5.38 -12.76 -5.73
N LYS A 683 6.32 -13.25 -6.51
CA LYS A 683 7.69 -13.59 -6.08
C LYS A 683 8.58 -13.92 -7.26
N TYR A 684 9.86 -14.12 -6.99
CA TYR A 684 10.82 -14.62 -7.96
C TYR A 684 10.81 -16.15 -8.00
N PHE A 685 10.78 -16.70 -9.20
CA PHE A 685 10.89 -18.13 -9.47
C PHE A 685 12.06 -18.39 -10.41
N GLU A 686 12.57 -19.61 -10.40
CA GLU A 686 13.59 -20.02 -11.32
C GLU A 686 13.08 -19.93 -12.77
N ALA A 687 13.85 -19.23 -13.62
CA ALA A 687 13.56 -19.12 -15.04
C ALA A 687 13.84 -20.44 -15.77
N PRO A 688 13.01 -20.83 -16.77
CA PRO A 688 13.32 -21.96 -17.63
C PRO A 688 14.67 -21.80 -18.32
N ARG A 689 15.29 -22.92 -18.67
CA ARG A 689 16.64 -22.92 -19.24
C ARG A 689 16.78 -22.07 -20.51
N ASN A 690 15.80 -22.11 -21.40
CA ASN A 690 15.79 -21.32 -22.63
C ASN A 690 15.74 -19.81 -22.34
N VAL A 691 14.95 -19.39 -21.36
CA VAL A 691 14.86 -17.98 -20.93
C VAL A 691 16.16 -17.55 -20.28
N ALA A 692 16.72 -18.37 -19.39
CA ALA A 692 17.98 -18.09 -18.72
C ALA A 692 19.14 -17.94 -19.73
N GLU A 693 19.24 -18.82 -20.72
CA GLU A 693 20.25 -18.75 -21.77
C GLU A 693 20.11 -17.47 -22.61
N GLU A 694 18.91 -17.08 -22.97
CA GLU A 694 18.67 -15.85 -23.73
C GLU A 694 19.03 -14.60 -22.92
N VAL A 695 18.66 -14.54 -21.65
CA VAL A 695 18.99 -13.41 -20.77
C VAL A 695 20.49 -13.33 -20.54
N MET A 696 21.16 -14.45 -20.29
CA MET A 696 22.60 -14.49 -20.09
C MET A 696 23.39 -14.09 -21.34
N ALA A 697 22.91 -14.46 -22.53
CA ALA A 697 23.53 -14.06 -23.80
C ALA A 697 23.49 -12.55 -24.03
N LYS A 698 22.49 -11.86 -23.48
CA LYS A 698 22.34 -10.39 -23.54
C LYS A 698 23.10 -9.68 -22.42
N SER A 699 23.53 -10.39 -21.38
CA SER A 699 24.24 -9.80 -20.27
C SER A 699 25.70 -9.54 -20.66
N LYS A 700 26.25 -8.41 -20.22
CA LYS A 700 27.64 -8.03 -20.46
C LYS A 700 28.57 -8.46 -19.31
N VAL A 701 28.22 -9.53 -18.60
CA VAL A 701 29.12 -10.05 -17.57
C VAL A 701 30.35 -10.57 -18.27
N ARG A 702 31.46 -9.90 -18.07
CA ARG A 702 32.78 -10.35 -18.57
C ARG A 702 33.10 -11.65 -17.85
N ASP A 703 33.47 -12.66 -18.64
CA ASP A 703 34.11 -13.85 -18.12
C ASP A 703 35.34 -13.37 -17.34
N VAL A 704 35.32 -13.59 -16.06
CA VAL A 704 36.49 -13.36 -15.22
C VAL A 704 37.33 -14.60 -15.37
N GLU A 705 38.40 -14.50 -16.17
CA GLU A 705 39.50 -15.46 -16.17
C GLU A 705 40.14 -15.53 -14.77
#